data_722850254360f32926594407cf422636
#
_entry.id   722850254360f32926594407cf422636
#
_cell.length_a   1.000
_cell.length_b   1.000
_cell.length_c   1.000
_cell.angle_alpha   90.00
_cell.angle_beta   90.00
_cell.angle_gamma   90.00
#
_symmetry.space_group_name_H-M   'P 1'
#
loop_
_entity.id
_entity.type
_entity.pdbx_description
1 polymer ?
#
loop_
_entity_poly.entity_id
_entity_poly.type
_entity_poly.pdbx_seq_one_letter_code
_entity_poly.pdbx_strand_id
1 'polypeptide(L)'
;MTKRGMMDQFFDIKEQHPDTILFFRMGDFYELFHDDAEVAAEVLGLSLTSRDKNAEQPIPMAGFPWHGLEEHLRTMLRAGYKVTVAEQEEELRPGAKLLERVVTRVYTPGSLYEEGLLDGDEQSLLAAVVLGSDALGLSVIDASTGKAWASTHGGVDRLLRLQDDLLRWQPSELVLTPKDAANDQLSRLFPLLDATMVSQHNLSAAKRDERLRTMLNVADLGHLDLDHAPLAISATGLAADYLATVHRQPDVPLQDVEMVEEQGHLLLDQTTLRNLELTATLAGEYDGSLLSTLNRCRTAMGRRLLKTWVLHPLSDREAIQTRHAAVGTLSRSARRLDGMRTSLKGIRDMERLATQLAYQRSNARDLVATAHALERMPAVAQWCRDSQDPLLTHLSEGLEQLNEMMTTIRNTLTDEAPLGLRDGGLLRPGVDEEVDRLRTVTSEGKAWFTSLEQRLREELNIPSLKVKNNRQVGWYIEVTQTHLDKVPETWRRKQQLTNGSRYTTEELVERDDLLLTADSKLKELEYRKFLELRSYCVAHASALADVARRVASIDVLQCFATVSRERGWTKPEINDQHVIKLEGARHPVLETQAGFVPNDVVMNTKRSFLLITGPNMGGKSTYLRTVALVSVLAQAGCFVPAATAKIGLVDRIFTRVGASDDLKRGRSTFMMEMIEVAHILKRATNRSLVLLDEIGRGTSTFDGLSIAWSVTEDICSRIGARTMFATHYHQLIGLEDEIDGLCNVHVQVAHTDGQLRFMHSVADGPCDDSYGVQVAALAGLPRNVVERATDLLAFLEQQAGGAKAGEQGAPQSRDAGQASLMGYFAAAAMKTKEVNAPVTPAEERKALDRLRNTQVDELSPRQALDVLYALKQDLEDGA
;
A
#
# COMPACT_ATOMS: atom_id res chain seq x y z
N MET A 1 52.35 -6.54 -6.37
CA MET A 1 50.94 -6.44 -5.91
C MET A 1 50.69 -4.97 -5.60
N THR A 2 50.00 -4.28 -6.47
CA THR A 2 49.58 -2.88 -6.25
C THR A 2 48.77 -2.80 -4.95
N LYS A 3 49.10 -1.83 -4.08
CA LYS A 3 48.36 -1.59 -2.84
C LYS A 3 46.88 -1.29 -3.21
N ARG A 4 45.98 -2.19 -2.92
CA ARG A 4 44.53 -1.93 -3.05
C ARG A 4 44.16 -0.71 -2.19
N GLY A 5 43.80 0.37 -2.84
CA GLY A 5 43.27 1.57 -2.20
C GLY A 5 41.83 1.40 -1.78
N MET A 6 41.32 2.36 -1.06
CA MET A 6 39.91 2.38 -0.62
C MET A 6 38.96 2.56 -1.81
N MET A 7 39.36 3.44 -2.78
CA MET A 7 38.55 3.62 -3.99
C MET A 7 38.52 2.37 -4.88
N ASP A 8 39.58 1.56 -4.87
CA ASP A 8 39.59 0.28 -5.60
C ASP A 8 38.51 -0.66 -5.01
N GLN A 9 38.34 -0.69 -3.67
CA GLN A 9 37.25 -1.46 -3.02
C GLN A 9 35.87 -0.93 -3.39
N PHE A 10 35.70 0.40 -3.49
CA PHE A 10 34.45 1.02 -3.91
C PHE A 10 34.09 0.61 -5.34
N PHE A 11 35.04 0.74 -6.28
CA PHE A 11 34.79 0.36 -7.66
C PHE A 11 34.54 -1.14 -7.84
N ASP A 12 35.29 -2.00 -7.14
CA ASP A 12 35.09 -3.47 -7.18
C ASP A 12 33.66 -3.84 -6.74
N ILE A 13 33.12 -3.17 -5.72
CA ILE A 13 31.74 -3.39 -5.25
C ILE A 13 30.74 -2.80 -6.24
N LYS A 14 30.99 -1.60 -6.73
CA LYS A 14 30.09 -0.94 -7.69
C LYS A 14 29.99 -1.70 -9.01
N GLU A 15 31.08 -2.30 -9.49
CA GLU A 15 31.09 -3.15 -10.70
C GLU A 15 30.21 -4.41 -10.51
N GLN A 16 30.18 -4.97 -9.28
CA GLN A 16 29.30 -6.10 -8.96
C GLN A 16 27.82 -5.69 -8.79
N HIS A 17 27.56 -4.43 -8.46
CA HIS A 17 26.22 -3.89 -8.18
C HIS A 17 25.98 -2.58 -8.94
N PRO A 18 26.02 -2.57 -10.27
CA PRO A 18 26.00 -1.33 -11.07
C PRO A 18 24.68 -0.58 -11.02
N ASP A 19 23.58 -1.29 -10.79
CA ASP A 19 22.19 -0.78 -10.75
C ASP A 19 21.71 -0.36 -9.35
N THR A 20 22.63 -0.25 -8.37
CA THR A 20 22.31 0.12 -6.98
C THR A 20 23.07 1.35 -6.53
N ILE A 21 22.50 2.12 -5.62
CA ILE A 21 23.21 3.19 -4.90
C ILE A 21 24.05 2.54 -3.80
N LEU A 22 25.36 2.81 -3.77
CA LEU A 22 26.29 2.19 -2.82
C LEU A 22 26.47 3.05 -1.58
N PHE A 23 25.98 2.60 -0.43
CA PHE A 23 26.29 3.14 0.89
C PHE A 23 27.56 2.49 1.41
N PHE A 24 28.68 3.20 1.31
CA PHE A 24 30.01 2.67 1.59
C PHE A 24 30.52 3.15 2.96
N ARG A 25 30.64 2.24 3.93
CA ARG A 25 31.04 2.57 5.29
C ARG A 25 32.47 3.07 5.40
N MET A 26 32.63 4.24 6.01
CA MET A 26 33.93 4.86 6.30
C MET A 26 33.98 5.41 7.74
N GLY A 27 34.46 4.59 8.67
CA GLY A 27 34.47 4.96 10.08
C GLY A 27 33.04 5.21 10.60
N ASP A 28 32.75 6.43 11.03
CA ASP A 28 31.43 6.81 11.57
C ASP A 28 30.44 7.31 10.51
N PHE A 29 30.79 7.24 9.22
CA PHE A 29 29.96 7.71 8.12
C PHE A 29 29.72 6.63 7.07
N TYR A 30 28.60 6.75 6.35
CA TYR A 30 28.43 6.19 5.02
C TYR A 30 28.74 7.28 4.02
N GLU A 31 29.66 7.00 3.11
CA GLU A 31 30.07 7.90 2.03
C GLU A 31 29.62 7.34 0.68
N LEU A 32 29.20 8.22 -0.19
CA LEU A 32 28.78 7.94 -1.56
C LEU A 32 29.66 8.75 -2.50
N PHE A 33 29.92 8.22 -3.69
CA PHE A 33 30.82 8.83 -4.65
C PHE A 33 30.21 8.84 -6.05
N HIS A 34 30.70 9.73 -6.92
CA HIS A 34 30.28 9.87 -8.31
C HIS A 34 28.76 10.08 -8.44
N ASP A 35 28.13 9.43 -9.43
CA ASP A 35 26.70 9.52 -9.72
C ASP A 35 25.81 9.14 -8.49
N ASP A 36 26.27 8.18 -7.68
CA ASP A 36 25.57 7.80 -6.45
C ASP A 36 25.50 8.96 -5.45
N ALA A 37 26.53 9.79 -5.38
CA ALA A 37 26.55 10.96 -4.51
C ALA A 37 25.61 12.07 -5.00
N GLU A 38 25.50 12.26 -6.31
CA GLU A 38 24.62 13.26 -6.92
C GLU A 38 23.15 12.88 -6.70
N VAL A 39 22.80 11.63 -7.00
CA VAL A 39 21.45 11.09 -6.77
C VAL A 39 21.08 11.15 -5.29
N ALA A 40 21.98 10.71 -4.40
CA ALA A 40 21.69 10.70 -2.96
C ALA A 40 21.60 12.13 -2.40
N ALA A 41 22.39 13.09 -2.90
CA ALA A 41 22.29 14.48 -2.50
C ALA A 41 20.93 15.08 -2.84
N GLU A 42 20.39 14.77 -4.02
CA GLU A 42 19.06 15.22 -4.47
C GLU A 42 17.94 14.57 -3.64
N VAL A 43 17.96 13.23 -3.51
CA VAL A 43 16.87 12.46 -2.87
C VAL A 43 16.85 12.62 -1.35
N LEU A 44 18.04 12.63 -0.73
CA LEU A 44 18.18 12.68 0.75
C LEU A 44 18.37 14.11 1.27
N GLY A 45 18.51 15.11 0.39
CA GLY A 45 18.80 16.49 0.79
C GLY A 45 20.19 16.66 1.40
N LEU A 46 21.17 15.82 1.01
CA LEU A 46 22.52 15.87 1.54
C LEU A 46 23.35 16.96 0.82
N SER A 47 24.35 17.51 1.54
CA SER A 47 25.28 18.44 0.93
C SER A 47 26.25 17.70 0.00
N LEU A 48 26.22 18.03 -1.28
CA LEU A 48 27.20 17.53 -2.24
C LEU A 48 28.54 18.25 -2.05
N THR A 49 29.59 17.49 -1.85
CA THR A 49 30.97 17.98 -1.67
C THR A 49 31.90 17.30 -2.68
N SER A 50 33.18 17.52 -2.58
CA SER A 50 34.15 16.77 -3.36
C SER A 50 35.32 16.31 -2.47
N ARG A 51 35.79 15.10 -2.74
CA ARG A 51 36.88 14.49 -1.96
C ARG A 51 38.21 15.20 -2.19
N ASP A 52 38.53 15.51 -3.43
CA ASP A 52 39.81 16.11 -3.84
C ASP A 52 39.55 17.48 -4.50
N LYS A 53 39.26 18.48 -3.66
CA LYS A 53 38.91 19.86 -4.13
C LYS A 53 39.93 20.51 -5.07
N ASN A 54 41.17 20.04 -5.08
CA ASN A 54 42.27 20.58 -5.89
C ASN A 54 42.62 19.72 -7.11
N ALA A 55 41.88 18.65 -7.38
CA ALA A 55 42.08 17.81 -8.56
C ALA A 55 41.49 18.48 -9.80
N GLU A 56 42.03 18.21 -10.98
CA GLU A 56 41.47 18.67 -12.26
C GLU A 56 40.03 18.21 -12.50
N GLN A 57 39.66 17.05 -11.94
CA GLN A 57 38.30 16.52 -11.89
C GLN A 57 38.00 16.07 -10.46
N PRO A 58 37.36 16.92 -9.63
CA PRO A 58 36.99 16.55 -8.26
C PRO A 58 35.88 15.49 -8.25
N ILE A 59 36.09 14.43 -7.46
CA ILE A 59 35.11 13.34 -7.31
C ILE A 59 33.94 13.86 -6.47
N PRO A 60 32.70 13.89 -7.01
CA PRO A 60 31.50 14.18 -6.23
C PRO A 60 31.38 13.23 -5.05
N MET A 61 31.05 13.76 -3.88
CA MET A 61 30.90 12.99 -2.64
C MET A 61 29.77 13.57 -1.80
N ALA A 62 28.97 12.68 -1.25
CA ALA A 62 27.97 12.96 -0.22
C ALA A 62 28.11 11.94 0.90
N GLY A 63 27.60 12.22 2.09
CA GLY A 63 27.66 11.27 3.18
C GLY A 63 26.81 11.67 4.38
N PHE A 64 26.53 10.68 5.22
CA PHE A 64 25.73 10.83 6.43
C PHE A 64 26.26 9.95 7.56
N PRO A 65 26.02 10.30 8.84
CA PRO A 65 26.44 9.49 9.99
C PRO A 65 25.78 8.11 10.00
N TRP A 66 26.50 7.08 10.44
CA TRP A 66 26.06 5.69 10.38
C TRP A 66 24.71 5.41 11.10
N HIS A 67 24.41 6.15 12.14
CA HIS A 67 23.17 6.01 12.88
C HIS A 67 21.93 6.50 12.11
N GLY A 68 22.12 7.24 11.01
CA GLY A 68 21.06 7.65 10.08
C GLY A 68 20.72 6.62 8.99
N LEU A 69 21.33 5.43 9.01
CA LEU A 69 21.18 4.43 7.94
C LEU A 69 19.74 4.08 7.63
N GLU A 70 18.94 3.77 8.64
CA GLU A 70 17.54 3.33 8.46
C GLU A 70 16.67 4.41 7.81
N GLU A 71 16.81 5.66 8.24
CA GLU A 71 16.06 6.80 7.70
C GLU A 71 16.41 7.05 6.23
N HIS A 72 17.69 7.07 5.91
CA HIS A 72 18.16 7.29 4.55
C HIS A 72 17.86 6.11 3.61
N LEU A 73 17.97 4.87 4.10
CA LEU A 73 17.52 3.68 3.35
C LEU A 73 16.04 3.78 3.01
N ARG A 74 15.19 4.08 4.00
CA ARG A 74 13.74 4.22 3.79
C ARG A 74 13.44 5.27 2.70
N THR A 75 14.10 6.42 2.75
CA THR A 75 13.89 7.50 1.79
C THR A 75 14.32 7.10 0.38
N MET A 76 15.49 6.46 0.21
CA MET A 76 15.97 5.99 -1.09
C MET A 76 15.07 4.91 -1.70
N LEU A 77 14.64 3.94 -0.88
CA LEU A 77 13.77 2.85 -1.32
C LEU A 77 12.38 3.35 -1.73
N ARG A 78 11.82 4.31 -0.99
CA ARG A 78 10.56 4.98 -1.37
C ARG A 78 10.67 5.81 -2.64
N ALA A 79 11.85 6.34 -2.92
CA ALA A 79 12.16 7.01 -4.19
C ALA A 79 12.40 6.03 -5.36
N GLY A 80 12.32 4.71 -5.13
CA GLY A 80 12.46 3.68 -6.15
C GLY A 80 13.89 3.28 -6.47
N TYR A 81 14.86 3.53 -5.58
CA TYR A 81 16.25 3.12 -5.78
C TYR A 81 16.58 1.85 -5.00
N LYS A 82 17.40 0.99 -5.58
CA LYS A 82 18.05 -0.11 -4.86
C LYS A 82 19.30 0.42 -4.15
N VAL A 83 19.58 -0.10 -2.97
CA VAL A 83 20.73 0.33 -2.16
C VAL A 83 21.58 -0.86 -1.75
N THR A 84 22.85 -0.84 -2.09
CA THR A 84 23.86 -1.78 -1.57
C THR A 84 24.53 -1.18 -0.35
N VAL A 85 24.50 -1.91 0.76
CA VAL A 85 25.21 -1.50 1.99
C VAL A 85 26.49 -2.32 2.15
N ALA A 86 27.61 -1.61 2.19
CA ALA A 86 28.92 -2.20 2.44
C ALA A 86 29.44 -1.75 3.81
N GLU A 87 29.61 -2.72 4.70
CA GLU A 87 30.12 -2.52 6.06
C GLU A 87 31.62 -2.75 6.13
N GLN A 88 32.26 -2.09 7.07
CA GLN A 88 33.66 -2.22 7.36
C GLN A 88 33.88 -3.40 8.33
N GLU A 89 34.77 -4.35 7.96
CA GLU A 89 35.15 -5.45 8.89
C GLU A 89 35.80 -4.86 10.16
N GLU A 90 35.51 -5.52 11.31
CA GLU A 90 36.04 -5.07 12.60
C GLU A 90 37.53 -5.38 12.78
N GLU A 91 38.04 -6.40 12.09
CA GLU A 91 39.41 -6.88 12.23
C GLU A 91 40.24 -6.67 10.96
N LEU A 92 41.46 -6.20 11.11
CA LEU A 92 42.44 -6.15 10.02
C LEU A 92 42.89 -7.56 9.68
N ARG A 93 42.76 -8.00 8.44
CA ARG A 93 43.37 -9.26 7.97
C ARG A 93 44.88 -9.20 8.16
N PRO A 94 45.55 -10.33 8.50
CA PRO A 94 46.99 -10.37 8.67
C PRO A 94 47.72 -9.82 7.46
N GLY A 95 48.49 -8.72 7.65
CA GLY A 95 49.25 -8.04 6.60
C GLY A 95 48.49 -6.92 5.82
N ALA A 96 47.22 -6.70 6.09
CA ALA A 96 46.45 -5.62 5.49
C ALA A 96 46.69 -4.29 6.25
N LYS A 97 46.74 -3.18 5.52
CA LYS A 97 46.86 -1.81 6.08
C LYS A 97 45.53 -1.08 6.14
N LEU A 98 44.50 -1.62 5.50
CA LEU A 98 43.17 -1.10 5.41
C LEU A 98 42.18 -2.19 5.80
N LEU A 99 41.10 -1.82 6.53
CA LEU A 99 39.97 -2.68 6.78
C LEU A 99 39.21 -2.97 5.49
N GLU A 100 38.79 -4.19 5.30
CA GLU A 100 38.02 -4.58 4.12
C GLU A 100 36.55 -4.15 4.30
N ARG A 101 35.90 -3.80 3.19
CA ARG A 101 34.47 -3.54 3.15
C ARG A 101 33.79 -4.72 2.46
N VAL A 102 32.78 -5.23 3.13
CA VAL A 102 32.01 -6.37 2.66
C VAL A 102 30.57 -5.94 2.48
N VAL A 103 29.99 -6.26 1.32
CA VAL A 103 28.56 -6.05 1.11
C VAL A 103 27.79 -6.96 2.06
N THR A 104 27.05 -6.36 2.96
CA THR A 104 26.23 -7.09 3.95
C THR A 104 24.87 -7.43 3.39
N ARG A 105 24.33 -6.55 2.54
CA ARG A 105 23.00 -6.71 1.95
C ARG A 105 22.77 -5.77 0.78
N VAL A 106 21.88 -6.18 -0.13
CA VAL A 106 21.27 -5.31 -1.14
C VAL A 106 19.82 -5.09 -0.71
N TYR A 107 19.42 -3.84 -0.51
CA TYR A 107 18.05 -3.46 -0.18
C TYR A 107 17.30 -3.09 -1.44
N THR A 108 16.14 -3.69 -1.62
CA THR A 108 15.23 -3.38 -2.73
C THR A 108 13.82 -3.14 -2.19
N PRO A 109 12.94 -2.41 -2.89
CA PRO A 109 11.60 -2.09 -2.37
C PRO A 109 10.75 -3.32 -2.01
N GLY A 110 10.92 -4.45 -2.73
CA GLY A 110 10.18 -5.70 -2.51
C GLY A 110 10.85 -6.68 -1.55
N SER A 111 12.00 -6.35 -0.94
CA SER A 111 12.78 -7.29 -0.13
C SER A 111 12.92 -6.92 1.35
N LEU A 112 12.08 -6.01 1.86
CA LEU A 112 12.22 -5.47 3.20
C LEU A 112 11.54 -6.35 4.25
N TYR A 113 12.22 -6.59 5.38
CA TYR A 113 11.67 -7.29 6.54
C TYR A 113 11.99 -6.59 7.87
N GLU A 114 12.81 -5.56 7.87
CA GLU A 114 13.17 -4.81 9.07
C GLU A 114 12.02 -3.89 9.52
N GLU A 115 11.71 -3.94 10.82
CA GLU A 115 10.65 -3.12 11.43
C GLU A 115 10.94 -1.61 11.28
N GLY A 116 12.21 -1.20 11.28
CA GLY A 116 12.64 0.19 11.08
C GLY A 116 12.42 0.74 9.67
N LEU A 117 12.30 -0.12 8.65
CA LEU A 117 12.14 0.28 7.25
C LEU A 117 10.68 0.24 6.76
N LEU A 118 9.79 -0.44 7.46
CA LEU A 118 8.38 -0.63 7.10
C LEU A 118 7.47 -0.07 8.20
N ASP A 119 6.42 0.60 7.79
CA ASP A 119 5.35 0.94 8.72
C ASP A 119 4.59 -0.33 9.19
N GLY A 120 3.90 -0.28 10.34
CA GLY A 120 3.34 -1.47 10.96
C GLY A 120 2.33 -2.25 10.12
N ASP A 121 1.58 -1.57 9.27
CA ASP A 121 0.56 -2.09 8.36
C ASP A 121 1.02 -2.21 6.90
N GLU A 122 2.24 -1.77 6.60
CA GLU A 122 2.84 -1.87 5.27
C GLU A 122 3.33 -3.30 4.99
N GLN A 123 3.14 -3.77 3.75
CA GLN A 123 3.64 -5.05 3.25
C GLN A 123 4.79 -4.80 2.27
N SER A 124 5.81 -5.65 2.30
CA SER A 124 6.89 -5.64 1.31
C SER A 124 6.65 -6.74 0.29
N LEU A 125 5.84 -6.42 -0.74
CA LEU A 125 5.43 -7.40 -1.73
C LEU A 125 6.40 -7.46 -2.90
N LEU A 126 6.96 -8.65 -3.12
CA LEU A 126 7.76 -9.02 -4.27
C LEU A 126 6.95 -9.95 -5.17
N ALA A 127 6.72 -9.56 -6.41
CA ALA A 127 6.11 -10.44 -7.40
C ALA A 127 7.18 -11.08 -8.31
N ALA A 128 6.94 -12.29 -8.79
CA ALA A 128 7.70 -12.90 -9.88
C ALA A 128 6.76 -13.51 -10.90
N VAL A 129 7.12 -13.39 -12.18
CA VAL A 129 6.36 -13.95 -13.30
C VAL A 129 7.24 -14.83 -14.15
N VAL A 130 6.70 -15.98 -14.55
CA VAL A 130 7.35 -16.93 -15.46
C VAL A 130 6.39 -17.25 -16.60
N LEU A 131 6.86 -17.02 -17.83
CA LEU A 131 6.09 -17.32 -19.04
C LEU A 131 6.31 -18.77 -19.48
N GLY A 132 5.20 -19.48 -19.73
CA GLY A 132 5.15 -20.72 -20.47
C GLY A 132 4.62 -20.52 -21.90
N SER A 133 4.42 -21.62 -22.66
CA SER A 133 3.86 -21.56 -24.03
C SER A 133 2.43 -21.02 -24.04
N ASP A 134 1.53 -21.60 -23.26
CA ASP A 134 0.09 -21.32 -23.26
C ASP A 134 -0.43 -20.80 -21.91
N ALA A 135 0.42 -20.75 -20.91
CA ALA A 135 0.10 -20.27 -19.58
C ALA A 135 1.27 -19.47 -19.01
N LEU A 136 1.03 -18.77 -17.89
CA LEU A 136 2.05 -18.11 -17.09
C LEU A 136 1.84 -18.41 -15.62
N GLY A 137 2.92 -18.34 -14.83
CA GLY A 137 2.87 -18.41 -13.38
C GLY A 137 3.15 -17.05 -12.77
N LEU A 138 2.41 -16.71 -11.75
CA LEU A 138 2.63 -15.57 -10.88
C LEU A 138 2.88 -16.05 -9.46
N SER A 139 3.86 -15.46 -8.80
CA SER A 139 4.02 -15.58 -7.35
C SER A 139 4.16 -14.19 -6.74
N VAL A 140 3.55 -13.98 -5.59
CA VAL A 140 3.69 -12.77 -4.78
C VAL A 140 4.15 -13.19 -3.39
N ILE A 141 5.30 -12.69 -2.94
CA ILE A 141 5.87 -12.97 -1.61
C ILE A 141 5.86 -11.68 -0.80
N ASP A 142 5.31 -11.73 0.40
CA ASP A 142 5.56 -10.70 1.41
C ASP A 142 6.88 -11.01 2.13
N ALA A 143 7.94 -10.32 1.75
CA ALA A 143 9.27 -10.53 2.32
C ALA A 143 9.32 -10.25 3.83
N SER A 144 8.41 -9.42 4.35
CA SER A 144 8.36 -9.08 5.77
C SER A 144 7.78 -10.18 6.65
N THR A 145 6.96 -11.06 6.07
CA THR A 145 6.27 -12.14 6.81
C THR A 145 6.63 -13.54 6.31
N GLY A 146 7.25 -13.65 5.14
CA GLY A 146 7.56 -14.94 4.51
C GLY A 146 6.34 -15.66 3.92
N LYS A 147 5.18 -15.00 3.83
CA LYS A 147 3.98 -15.56 3.21
C LYS A 147 4.06 -15.41 1.69
N ALA A 148 3.69 -16.45 0.96
CA ALA A 148 3.65 -16.44 -0.49
C ALA A 148 2.27 -16.84 -1.02
N TRP A 149 1.88 -16.19 -2.11
CA TRP A 149 0.71 -16.54 -2.90
C TRP A 149 1.16 -16.88 -4.31
N ALA A 150 0.57 -17.91 -4.88
CA ALA A 150 0.93 -18.36 -6.21
C ALA A 150 -0.32 -18.64 -7.05
N SER A 151 -0.27 -18.32 -8.34
CA SER A 151 -1.36 -18.56 -9.27
C SER A 151 -0.83 -18.94 -10.65
N THR A 152 -1.68 -19.61 -11.43
CA THR A 152 -1.40 -19.93 -12.84
C THR A 152 -2.52 -19.41 -13.71
N HIS A 153 -2.17 -18.64 -14.76
CA HIS A 153 -3.12 -18.12 -15.74
C HIS A 153 -2.89 -18.76 -17.10
N GLY A 154 -3.92 -19.40 -17.62
CA GLY A 154 -3.92 -20.02 -18.95
C GLY A 154 -4.86 -19.32 -19.95
N GLY A 155 -4.74 -19.70 -21.24
CA GLY A 155 -5.63 -19.23 -22.29
C GLY A 155 -5.27 -17.87 -22.89
N VAL A 156 -6.18 -17.34 -23.74
CA VAL A 156 -5.93 -16.14 -24.56
C VAL A 156 -5.81 -14.88 -23.67
N ASP A 157 -6.52 -14.82 -22.55
CA ASP A 157 -6.59 -13.67 -21.66
C ASP A 157 -5.57 -13.70 -20.50
N ARG A 158 -4.60 -14.63 -20.53
CA ARG A 158 -3.63 -14.83 -19.43
C ARG A 158 -2.89 -13.55 -19.01
N LEU A 159 -2.52 -12.68 -19.98
CA LEU A 159 -1.82 -11.43 -19.69
C LEU A 159 -2.73 -10.37 -19.06
N LEU A 160 -3.99 -10.34 -19.43
CA LEU A 160 -4.96 -9.45 -18.81
C LEU A 160 -5.25 -9.85 -17.36
N ARG A 161 -5.31 -11.17 -17.08
CA ARG A 161 -5.46 -11.69 -15.71
C ARG A 161 -4.21 -11.39 -14.86
N LEU A 162 -3.03 -11.55 -15.43
CA LEU A 162 -1.78 -11.15 -14.80
C LEU A 162 -1.80 -9.65 -14.46
N GLN A 163 -2.24 -8.82 -15.40
CA GLN A 163 -2.38 -7.38 -15.17
C GLN A 163 -3.31 -7.09 -13.99
N ASP A 164 -4.49 -7.71 -13.96
CA ASP A 164 -5.45 -7.54 -12.88
C ASP A 164 -4.86 -7.92 -11.52
N ASP A 165 -4.13 -9.04 -11.44
CA ASP A 165 -3.50 -9.50 -10.21
C ASP A 165 -2.35 -8.57 -9.78
N LEU A 166 -1.46 -8.18 -10.69
CA LEU A 166 -0.37 -7.25 -10.37
C LEU A 166 -0.89 -5.89 -9.87
N LEU A 167 -1.95 -5.40 -10.49
CA LEU A 167 -2.60 -4.15 -10.08
C LEU A 167 -3.37 -4.28 -8.75
N ARG A 168 -3.88 -5.46 -8.42
CA ARG A 168 -4.53 -5.77 -7.15
C ARG A 168 -3.54 -5.92 -6.00
N TRP A 169 -2.49 -6.71 -6.22
CA TRP A 169 -1.45 -6.91 -5.22
C TRP A 169 -0.58 -5.68 -5.01
N GLN A 170 -0.37 -4.85 -6.05
CA GLN A 170 0.50 -3.68 -6.03
C GLN A 170 1.90 -4.00 -5.47
N PRO A 171 2.62 -4.97 -6.06
CA PRO A 171 3.93 -5.32 -5.58
C PRO A 171 4.88 -4.13 -5.71
N SER A 172 5.75 -3.95 -4.72
CA SER A 172 6.80 -2.92 -4.77
C SER A 172 7.89 -3.27 -5.78
N GLU A 173 8.01 -4.57 -6.12
CA GLU A 173 9.01 -5.05 -7.06
C GLU A 173 8.50 -6.27 -7.84
N LEU A 174 8.80 -6.30 -9.15
CA LEU A 174 8.49 -7.40 -10.07
C LEU A 174 9.78 -8.01 -10.59
N VAL A 175 10.00 -9.29 -10.31
CA VAL A 175 11.17 -10.05 -10.74
C VAL A 175 10.84 -10.90 -11.95
N LEU A 176 11.67 -10.78 -12.98
CA LEU A 176 11.55 -11.50 -14.25
C LEU A 176 12.86 -12.17 -14.61
N THR A 177 12.80 -13.24 -15.40
CA THR A 177 14.02 -13.70 -16.08
C THR A 177 14.41 -12.71 -17.18
N PRO A 178 15.70 -12.63 -17.58
CA PRO A 178 16.09 -11.76 -18.71
C PRO A 178 15.31 -12.08 -20.00
N LYS A 179 14.95 -13.35 -20.21
CA LYS A 179 14.13 -13.79 -21.34
C LYS A 179 12.70 -13.24 -21.26
N ASP A 180 12.08 -13.33 -20.08
CA ASP A 180 10.70 -12.87 -19.87
C ASP A 180 10.61 -11.35 -19.87
N ALA A 181 11.63 -10.67 -19.34
CA ALA A 181 11.72 -9.20 -19.38
C ALA A 181 11.82 -8.64 -20.81
N ALA A 182 12.44 -9.39 -21.74
CA ALA A 182 12.54 -9.03 -23.15
C ALA A 182 11.27 -9.37 -23.97
N ASN A 183 10.22 -9.90 -23.35
CA ASN A 183 8.99 -10.26 -24.03
C ASN A 183 8.13 -8.99 -24.28
N ASP A 184 7.86 -8.68 -25.55
CA ASP A 184 7.10 -7.48 -25.98
C ASP A 184 5.70 -7.39 -25.38
N GLN A 185 5.05 -8.50 -25.12
CA GLN A 185 3.70 -8.51 -24.56
C GLN A 185 3.73 -8.19 -23.06
N LEU A 186 4.72 -8.72 -22.33
CA LEU A 186 4.88 -8.48 -20.91
C LEU A 186 5.40 -7.06 -20.64
N SER A 187 6.31 -6.55 -21.46
CA SER A 187 6.86 -5.19 -21.33
C SER A 187 5.82 -4.08 -21.45
N ARG A 188 4.72 -4.34 -22.19
CA ARG A 188 3.57 -3.41 -22.26
C ARG A 188 2.83 -3.23 -20.95
N LEU A 189 2.99 -4.13 -19.97
CA LEU A 189 2.39 -4.00 -18.65
C LEU A 189 3.20 -3.08 -17.75
N PHE A 190 4.51 -2.92 -17.94
CA PHE A 190 5.38 -2.15 -17.05
C PHE A 190 4.94 -0.68 -16.87
N PRO A 191 4.54 0.07 -17.92
CA PRO A 191 4.05 1.42 -17.75
C PRO A 191 2.72 1.53 -16.97
N LEU A 192 2.04 0.41 -16.75
CA LEU A 192 0.80 0.35 -15.95
C LEU A 192 1.09 0.17 -14.46
N LEU A 193 2.32 -0.23 -14.11
CA LEU A 193 2.77 -0.55 -12.75
C LEU A 193 3.62 0.60 -12.21
N ASP A 194 3.06 1.81 -12.14
CA ASP A 194 3.75 3.08 -11.86
C ASP A 194 4.70 3.07 -10.65
N ALA A 195 4.36 2.32 -9.59
CA ALA A 195 5.14 2.26 -8.35
C ALA A 195 5.96 0.95 -8.21
N THR A 196 5.94 0.08 -9.23
CA THR A 196 6.59 -1.22 -9.17
C THR A 196 7.94 -1.18 -9.86
N MET A 197 9.00 -1.48 -9.12
CA MET A 197 10.34 -1.66 -9.69
C MET A 197 10.40 -2.97 -10.48
N VAL A 198 10.94 -2.94 -11.70
CA VAL A 198 11.18 -4.18 -12.48
C VAL A 198 12.63 -4.60 -12.34
N SER A 199 12.85 -5.81 -11.83
CA SER A 199 14.17 -6.41 -11.59
C SER A 199 14.34 -7.67 -12.43
N GLN A 200 15.58 -7.94 -12.84
CA GLN A 200 15.91 -9.16 -13.57
C GLN A 200 16.71 -10.11 -12.70
N HIS A 201 16.35 -11.40 -12.73
CA HIS A 201 17.08 -12.45 -12.04
C HIS A 201 17.19 -13.70 -12.88
N ASN A 202 18.40 -14.22 -13.01
CA ASN A 202 18.67 -15.38 -13.87
C ASN A 202 18.78 -16.68 -13.07
N LEU A 203 17.73 -17.49 -13.10
CA LEU A 203 17.69 -18.81 -12.50
C LEU A 203 17.10 -19.81 -13.49
N SER A 204 17.79 -20.92 -13.74
CA SER A 204 17.29 -21.96 -14.63
C SER A 204 16.05 -22.65 -14.07
N ALA A 205 15.15 -23.10 -14.94
CA ALA A 205 13.88 -23.74 -14.53
C ALA A 205 14.09 -24.92 -13.57
N ALA A 206 15.08 -25.80 -13.85
CA ALA A 206 15.37 -26.95 -13.00
C ALA A 206 15.81 -26.54 -11.56
N LYS A 207 16.51 -25.42 -11.43
CA LYS A 207 16.95 -24.94 -10.11
C LYS A 207 15.83 -24.26 -9.31
N ARG A 208 14.78 -23.74 -9.96
CA ARG A 208 13.68 -23.07 -9.28
C ARG A 208 12.89 -23.99 -8.39
N ASP A 209 12.55 -25.18 -8.88
CA ASP A 209 11.83 -26.20 -8.11
C ASP A 209 12.69 -26.76 -6.98
N GLU A 210 13.97 -27.06 -7.24
CA GLU A 210 14.92 -27.50 -6.23
C GLU A 210 15.04 -26.45 -5.11
N ARG A 211 15.14 -25.17 -5.51
CA ARG A 211 15.27 -24.07 -4.57
C ARG A 211 14.05 -23.93 -3.66
N LEU A 212 12.85 -24.02 -4.24
CA LEU A 212 11.61 -23.94 -3.46
C LEU A 212 11.48 -25.09 -2.46
N ARG A 213 11.78 -26.33 -2.87
CA ARG A 213 11.79 -27.49 -1.95
C ARG A 213 12.76 -27.30 -0.79
N THR A 214 13.95 -26.81 -1.08
CA THR A 214 14.97 -26.54 -0.05
C THR A 214 14.47 -25.48 0.95
N MET A 215 13.87 -24.40 0.47
CA MET A 215 13.39 -23.30 1.32
C MET A 215 12.18 -23.68 2.17
N LEU A 216 11.28 -24.49 1.63
CA LEU A 216 10.13 -25.02 2.37
C LEU A 216 10.49 -26.22 3.25
N ASN A 217 11.73 -26.73 3.14
CA ASN A 217 12.22 -27.94 3.82
C ASN A 217 11.30 -29.16 3.58
N VAL A 218 10.84 -29.34 2.33
CA VAL A 218 10.00 -30.45 1.93
C VAL A 218 10.69 -31.34 0.88
N ALA A 219 10.47 -32.63 0.96
CA ALA A 219 11.02 -33.58 -0.04
C ALA A 219 10.23 -33.52 -1.36
N ASP A 220 8.93 -33.20 -1.28
CA ASP A 220 7.99 -33.16 -2.38
C ASP A 220 7.00 -32.00 -2.20
N LEU A 221 6.61 -31.34 -3.30
CA LEU A 221 5.65 -30.23 -3.31
C LEU A 221 4.18 -30.70 -3.40
N GLY A 222 3.95 -32.00 -3.62
CA GLY A 222 2.61 -32.60 -3.73
C GLY A 222 1.75 -32.45 -2.46
N HIS A 223 2.38 -32.38 -1.29
CA HIS A 223 1.69 -32.15 -0.03
C HIS A 223 1.11 -30.73 0.13
N LEU A 224 1.49 -29.81 -0.77
CA LEU A 224 1.06 -28.41 -0.77
C LEU A 224 0.02 -28.13 -1.88
N ASP A 225 -0.56 -29.16 -2.51
CA ASP A 225 -1.44 -29.06 -3.68
C ASP A 225 -0.83 -28.28 -4.86
N LEU A 226 0.52 -28.16 -4.90
CA LEU A 226 1.25 -27.38 -5.90
C LEU A 226 1.56 -28.17 -7.17
N ASP A 227 1.47 -29.50 -7.17
CA ASP A 227 1.87 -30.36 -8.29
C ASP A 227 1.16 -30.05 -9.62
N HIS A 228 -0.04 -29.47 -9.53
CA HIS A 228 -0.84 -29.11 -10.70
C HIS A 228 -0.51 -27.73 -11.30
N ALA A 229 0.43 -26.97 -10.67
CA ALA A 229 0.75 -25.60 -11.05
C ALA A 229 2.25 -25.33 -11.25
N PRO A 230 2.91 -26.03 -12.19
CA PRO A 230 4.39 -25.98 -12.33
C PRO A 230 4.93 -24.59 -12.63
N LEU A 231 4.15 -23.73 -13.32
CA LEU A 231 4.58 -22.36 -13.60
C LEU A 231 4.48 -21.45 -12.35
N ALA A 232 3.48 -21.65 -11.51
CA ALA A 232 3.36 -20.96 -10.23
C ALA A 232 4.50 -21.34 -9.28
N ILE A 233 4.84 -22.64 -9.20
CA ILE A 233 6.01 -23.16 -8.48
C ILE A 233 7.28 -22.50 -8.99
N SER A 234 7.47 -22.48 -10.32
CA SER A 234 8.64 -21.88 -10.95
C SER A 234 8.75 -20.38 -10.66
N ALA A 235 7.64 -19.64 -10.63
CA ALA A 235 7.61 -18.23 -10.26
C ALA A 235 7.97 -18.03 -8.78
N THR A 236 7.45 -18.87 -7.89
CA THR A 236 7.77 -18.82 -6.46
C THR A 236 9.24 -19.13 -6.19
N GLY A 237 9.80 -20.13 -6.88
CA GLY A 237 11.21 -20.45 -6.79
C GLY A 237 12.11 -19.32 -7.31
N LEU A 238 11.70 -18.60 -8.37
CA LEU A 238 12.42 -17.43 -8.88
C LEU A 238 12.42 -16.27 -7.86
N ALA A 239 11.26 -15.96 -7.28
CA ALA A 239 11.12 -14.91 -6.27
C ALA A 239 11.95 -15.22 -5.02
N ALA A 240 11.88 -16.47 -4.55
CA ALA A 240 12.58 -16.94 -3.36
C ALA A 240 14.12 -16.89 -3.54
N ASP A 241 14.63 -17.31 -4.68
CA ASP A 241 16.07 -17.25 -4.96
C ASP A 241 16.57 -15.80 -5.13
N TYR A 242 15.75 -14.95 -5.72
CA TYR A 242 16.04 -13.51 -5.76
C TYR A 242 16.16 -12.90 -4.35
N LEU A 243 15.21 -13.19 -3.46
CA LEU A 243 15.28 -12.76 -2.06
C LEU A 243 16.55 -13.29 -1.36
N ALA A 244 16.90 -14.57 -1.55
CA ALA A 244 18.11 -15.15 -1.00
C ALA A 244 19.37 -14.41 -1.48
N THR A 245 19.39 -14.04 -2.76
CA THR A 245 20.51 -13.32 -3.39
C THR A 245 20.66 -11.92 -2.82
N VAL A 246 19.57 -11.12 -2.72
CA VAL A 246 19.63 -9.74 -2.21
C VAL A 246 19.87 -9.70 -0.70
N HIS A 247 19.34 -10.68 0.05
CA HIS A 247 19.61 -10.81 1.49
C HIS A 247 20.99 -11.39 1.79
N ARG A 248 21.67 -11.93 0.78
CA ARG A 248 22.92 -12.67 0.94
C ARG A 248 22.83 -13.82 1.97
N GLN A 249 21.71 -14.49 1.95
CA GLN A 249 21.45 -15.66 2.82
C GLN A 249 20.95 -16.81 1.97
N PRO A 250 21.47 -18.03 2.21
CA PRO A 250 21.10 -19.19 1.40
C PRO A 250 19.63 -19.59 1.60
N ASP A 251 19.09 -19.35 2.77
CA ASP A 251 17.73 -19.75 3.14
C ASP A 251 16.85 -18.53 3.43
N VAL A 252 15.80 -18.37 2.63
CA VAL A 252 14.72 -17.41 2.88
C VAL A 252 13.61 -18.15 3.61
N PRO A 253 13.15 -17.68 4.76
CA PRO A 253 12.08 -18.35 5.48
C PRO A 253 10.75 -18.13 4.77
N LEU A 254 10.44 -18.96 3.78
CA LEU A 254 9.08 -19.10 3.28
C LEU A 254 8.30 -19.94 4.29
N GLN A 255 7.18 -19.39 4.77
CA GLN A 255 6.38 -20.05 5.80
C GLN A 255 5.26 -20.89 5.21
N ASP A 256 4.69 -20.43 4.10
CA ASP A 256 3.56 -21.05 3.44
C ASP A 256 3.43 -20.53 2.01
N VAL A 257 2.93 -21.37 1.11
CA VAL A 257 2.61 -20.99 -0.27
C VAL A 257 1.14 -21.32 -0.50
N GLU A 258 0.32 -20.29 -0.53
CA GLU A 258 -1.12 -20.42 -0.76
C GLU A 258 -1.43 -20.33 -2.26
N MET A 259 -2.04 -21.38 -2.82
CA MET A 259 -2.53 -21.32 -4.20
C MET A 259 -3.77 -20.44 -4.26
N VAL A 260 -3.69 -19.39 -5.07
CA VAL A 260 -4.82 -18.51 -5.33
C VAL A 260 -5.55 -19.00 -6.57
N GLU A 261 -6.67 -19.67 -6.37
CA GLU A 261 -7.55 -20.07 -7.47
C GLU A 261 -8.40 -18.87 -7.91
N GLU A 262 -8.55 -18.69 -9.20
CA GLU A 262 -9.37 -17.63 -9.77
C GLU A 262 -10.84 -17.70 -9.32
N GLN A 263 -11.34 -18.91 -9.06
CA GLN A 263 -12.73 -19.16 -8.60
C GLN A 263 -12.91 -19.01 -7.09
N GLY A 264 -11.85 -18.91 -6.31
CA GLY A 264 -11.90 -18.84 -4.84
C GLY A 264 -12.27 -17.47 -4.26
N HIS A 265 -12.19 -16.40 -5.08
CA HIS A 265 -12.37 -15.03 -4.60
C HIS A 265 -13.25 -14.20 -5.54
N LEU A 266 -13.93 -13.21 -4.97
CA LEU A 266 -14.58 -12.13 -5.71
C LEU A 266 -13.50 -11.29 -6.41
N LEU A 267 -13.57 -11.20 -7.73
CA LEU A 267 -12.59 -10.47 -8.52
C LEU A 267 -12.94 -8.98 -8.61
N LEU A 268 -11.97 -8.15 -8.30
CA LEU A 268 -12.02 -6.69 -8.35
C LEU A 268 -10.88 -6.19 -9.24
N ASP A 269 -11.18 -5.51 -10.32
CA ASP A 269 -10.14 -4.87 -11.14
C ASP A 269 -9.66 -3.55 -10.50
N GLN A 270 -8.55 -3.00 -11.02
CA GLN A 270 -7.98 -1.75 -10.51
C GLN A 270 -8.97 -0.58 -10.56
N THR A 271 -9.73 -0.48 -11.63
CA THR A 271 -10.74 0.58 -11.80
C THR A 271 -11.80 0.48 -10.69
N THR A 272 -12.25 -0.74 -10.40
CA THR A 272 -13.20 -1.02 -9.32
C THR A 272 -12.61 -0.73 -7.94
N LEU A 273 -11.37 -1.16 -7.66
CA LEU A 273 -10.70 -0.86 -6.37
C LEU A 273 -10.63 0.64 -6.12
N ARG A 274 -10.24 1.42 -7.13
CA ARG A 274 -10.14 2.88 -7.09
C ARG A 274 -11.50 3.55 -6.98
N ASN A 275 -12.46 3.17 -7.82
CA ASN A 275 -13.79 3.78 -7.87
C ASN A 275 -14.61 3.52 -6.61
N LEU A 276 -14.41 2.37 -5.95
CA LEU A 276 -15.03 2.03 -4.67
C LEU A 276 -14.27 2.56 -3.47
N GLU A 277 -13.11 3.20 -3.67
CA GLU A 277 -12.27 3.77 -2.62
C GLU A 277 -11.98 2.76 -1.49
N LEU A 278 -11.57 1.54 -1.86
CA LEU A 278 -11.42 0.46 -0.88
C LEU A 278 -10.28 0.69 0.09
N THR A 279 -9.10 1.11 -0.40
CA THR A 279 -7.88 1.30 0.40
C THR A 279 -7.46 2.75 0.56
N ALA A 280 -7.82 3.58 -0.42
CA ALA A 280 -7.57 5.02 -0.44
C ALA A 280 -8.70 5.73 -1.17
N THR A 281 -8.92 7.01 -0.86
CA THR A 281 -9.85 7.88 -1.60
C THR A 281 -9.32 8.18 -3.01
N LEU A 282 -10.15 8.75 -3.88
CA LEU A 282 -9.71 9.22 -5.19
C LEU A 282 -8.56 10.24 -5.13
N ALA A 283 -8.44 10.97 -4.02
CA ALA A 283 -7.33 11.88 -3.73
C ALA A 283 -6.05 11.16 -3.24
N GLY A 284 -6.09 9.85 -3.03
CA GLY A 284 -4.97 9.04 -2.54
C GLY A 284 -4.83 9.00 -1.01
N GLU A 285 -5.80 9.51 -0.26
CA GLU A 285 -5.78 9.53 1.20
C GLU A 285 -6.34 8.22 1.78
N TYR A 286 -5.71 7.73 2.85
CA TYR A 286 -6.20 6.56 3.58
C TYR A 286 -7.52 6.85 4.30
N ASP A 287 -7.59 8.01 4.99
CA ASP A 287 -8.79 8.42 5.70
C ASP A 287 -9.92 8.74 4.71
N GLY A 288 -11.11 8.22 4.99
CA GLY A 288 -12.24 8.28 4.06
C GLY A 288 -12.39 7.04 3.16
N SER A 289 -11.42 6.12 3.17
CA SER A 289 -11.54 4.83 2.47
C SER A 289 -12.42 3.83 3.24
N LEU A 290 -12.85 2.75 2.56
CA LEU A 290 -13.53 1.64 3.23
C LEU A 290 -12.63 1.02 4.30
N LEU A 291 -11.36 0.80 3.99
CA LEU A 291 -10.39 0.17 4.91
C LEU A 291 -10.22 1.00 6.19
N SER A 292 -10.09 2.33 6.08
CA SER A 292 -10.00 3.21 7.26
C SER A 292 -11.27 3.16 8.11
N THR A 293 -12.42 3.09 7.46
CA THR A 293 -13.74 2.97 8.10
C THR A 293 -13.88 1.67 8.90
N LEU A 294 -13.36 0.56 8.37
CA LEU A 294 -13.41 -0.75 9.02
C LEU A 294 -12.41 -0.91 10.14
N ASN A 295 -11.23 -0.31 10.02
CA ASN A 295 -10.08 -0.64 10.83
C ASN A 295 -10.32 -0.41 12.34
N ARG A 296 -10.54 -1.51 13.06
CA ARG A 296 -10.63 -1.61 14.51
C ARG A 296 -9.67 -2.66 15.06
N CYS A 297 -8.72 -3.12 14.21
CA CYS A 297 -7.71 -4.10 14.59
C CYS A 297 -6.83 -3.58 15.73
N ARG A 298 -6.35 -4.49 16.56
CA ARG A 298 -5.48 -4.22 17.70
C ARG A 298 -4.02 -4.53 17.43
N THR A 299 -3.75 -5.32 16.40
CA THR A 299 -2.40 -5.77 16.01
C THR A 299 -2.06 -5.31 14.60
N ALA A 300 -0.77 -5.18 14.31
CA ALA A 300 -0.30 -4.88 12.95
C ALA A 300 -0.64 -6.01 11.97
N MET A 301 -0.48 -7.26 12.42
CA MET A 301 -0.86 -8.46 11.66
C MET A 301 -2.33 -8.46 11.25
N GLY A 302 -3.22 -8.13 12.18
CA GLY A 302 -4.65 -8.01 11.92
C GLY A 302 -4.97 -6.91 10.90
N ARG A 303 -4.27 -5.76 10.92
CA ARG A 303 -4.46 -4.69 9.92
C ARG A 303 -4.05 -5.14 8.52
N ARG A 304 -2.92 -5.83 8.38
CA ARG A 304 -2.49 -6.40 7.07
C ARG A 304 -3.50 -7.42 6.56
N LEU A 305 -3.94 -8.33 7.42
CA LEU A 305 -4.92 -9.34 7.05
C LEU A 305 -6.29 -8.73 6.70
N LEU A 306 -6.73 -7.68 7.40
CA LEU A 306 -7.95 -6.93 7.08
C LEU A 306 -7.88 -6.35 5.66
N LYS A 307 -6.76 -5.73 5.29
CA LYS A 307 -6.53 -5.24 3.92
C LYS A 307 -6.65 -6.38 2.90
N THR A 308 -6.01 -7.51 3.17
CA THR A 308 -6.10 -8.70 2.31
C THR A 308 -7.54 -9.20 2.17
N TRP A 309 -8.30 -9.31 3.26
CA TRP A 309 -9.69 -9.79 3.19
C TRP A 309 -10.64 -8.85 2.47
N VAL A 310 -10.38 -7.54 2.50
CA VAL A 310 -11.14 -6.53 1.75
C VAL A 310 -10.80 -6.54 0.27
N LEU A 311 -9.53 -6.76 -0.09
CA LEU A 311 -9.08 -6.82 -1.49
C LEU A 311 -9.33 -8.17 -2.16
N HIS A 312 -9.45 -9.24 -1.37
CA HIS A 312 -9.71 -10.62 -1.81
C HIS A 312 -10.90 -11.22 -1.05
N PRO A 313 -12.13 -10.67 -1.25
CA PRO A 313 -13.31 -11.24 -0.60
C PRO A 313 -13.55 -12.66 -1.12
N LEU A 314 -14.10 -13.53 -0.29
CA LEU A 314 -14.34 -14.93 -0.63
C LEU A 314 -15.49 -15.09 -1.63
N SER A 315 -15.44 -16.15 -2.45
CA SER A 315 -16.57 -16.63 -3.25
C SER A 315 -17.11 -17.99 -2.76
N ASP A 316 -16.48 -18.59 -1.76
CA ASP A 316 -16.99 -19.78 -1.11
C ASP A 316 -18.04 -19.42 -0.04
N ARG A 317 -19.26 -19.95 -0.22
CA ARG A 317 -20.39 -19.66 0.66
C ARG A 317 -20.17 -20.15 2.09
N GLU A 318 -19.62 -21.34 2.26
CA GLU A 318 -19.47 -21.94 3.59
C GLU A 318 -18.41 -21.20 4.39
N ALA A 319 -17.29 -20.84 3.77
CA ALA A 319 -16.23 -20.04 4.39
C ALA A 319 -16.75 -18.65 4.80
N ILE A 320 -17.56 -17.98 3.94
CA ILE A 320 -18.19 -16.69 4.26
C ILE A 320 -19.14 -16.83 5.45
N GLN A 321 -20.02 -17.86 5.44
CA GLN A 321 -20.98 -18.09 6.52
C GLN A 321 -20.28 -18.42 7.83
N THR A 322 -19.17 -19.11 7.78
CA THR A 322 -18.33 -19.44 8.94
C THR A 322 -17.74 -18.17 9.56
N ARG A 323 -17.21 -17.23 8.75
CA ARG A 323 -16.78 -15.90 9.24
C ARG A 323 -17.94 -15.12 9.84
N HIS A 324 -19.10 -15.08 9.17
CA HIS A 324 -20.30 -14.41 9.69
C HIS A 324 -20.79 -15.00 11.02
N ALA A 325 -20.67 -16.31 11.24
CA ALA A 325 -21.04 -16.96 12.50
C ALA A 325 -20.14 -16.45 13.63
N ALA A 326 -18.82 -16.47 13.41
CA ALA A 326 -17.83 -15.97 14.38
C ALA A 326 -18.04 -14.49 14.72
N VAL A 327 -18.21 -13.63 13.71
CA VAL A 327 -18.54 -12.21 13.88
C VAL A 327 -19.84 -12.05 14.70
N GLY A 328 -20.87 -12.83 14.39
CA GLY A 328 -22.15 -12.83 15.11
C GLY A 328 -21.99 -13.23 16.58
N THR A 329 -21.18 -14.22 16.85
CA THR A 329 -20.91 -14.71 18.21
C THR A 329 -20.16 -13.67 19.04
N LEU A 330 -19.19 -12.97 18.44
CA LEU A 330 -18.46 -11.89 19.11
C LEU A 330 -19.34 -10.65 19.31
N SER A 331 -20.14 -10.26 18.32
CA SER A 331 -20.93 -9.03 18.37
C SER A 331 -22.10 -9.10 19.39
N ARG A 332 -22.61 -10.30 19.71
CA ARG A 332 -23.71 -10.49 20.70
C ARG A 332 -23.32 -10.13 22.13
N SER A 333 -22.04 -10.22 22.50
CA SER A 333 -21.57 -10.00 23.86
C SER A 333 -20.52 -8.91 23.92
N ALA A 334 -20.89 -7.72 24.42
CA ALA A 334 -19.95 -6.62 24.65
C ALA A 334 -18.77 -7.08 25.52
N ARG A 335 -19.04 -7.77 26.63
CA ARG A 335 -18.00 -8.25 27.57
C ARG A 335 -16.98 -9.15 26.88
N ARG A 336 -17.44 -10.09 26.02
CA ARG A 336 -16.55 -10.99 25.27
C ARG A 336 -15.69 -10.21 24.28
N LEU A 337 -16.33 -9.32 23.52
CA LEU A 337 -15.65 -8.49 22.54
C LEU A 337 -14.59 -7.58 23.19
N ASP A 338 -14.92 -6.89 24.26
CA ASP A 338 -14.00 -6.02 24.98
C ASP A 338 -12.86 -6.81 25.64
N GLY A 339 -13.16 -7.99 26.21
CA GLY A 339 -12.17 -8.90 26.75
C GLY A 339 -11.17 -9.37 25.70
N MET A 340 -11.66 -9.82 24.55
CA MET A 340 -10.82 -10.19 23.39
C MET A 340 -9.94 -9.03 22.96
N ARG A 341 -10.52 -7.84 22.75
CA ARG A 341 -9.83 -6.61 22.34
C ARG A 341 -8.73 -6.20 23.33
N THR A 342 -9.00 -6.37 24.63
CA THR A 342 -8.03 -6.07 25.69
C THR A 342 -6.87 -7.06 25.68
N SER A 343 -7.15 -8.34 25.45
CA SER A 343 -6.12 -9.38 25.35
C SER A 343 -5.22 -9.20 24.12
N LEU A 344 -5.76 -8.72 23.00
CA LEU A 344 -5.01 -8.44 21.78
C LEU A 344 -4.20 -7.13 21.85
N LYS A 345 -4.54 -6.21 22.75
CA LYS A 345 -3.89 -4.89 22.82
C LYS A 345 -2.43 -5.02 23.26
N GLY A 346 -1.52 -4.47 22.47
CA GLY A 346 -0.07 -4.43 22.78
C GLY A 346 0.67 -5.71 22.41
N ILE A 347 0.04 -6.66 21.72
CA ILE A 347 0.74 -7.75 21.07
C ILE A 347 1.60 -7.16 19.95
N ARG A 348 2.92 -7.42 20.03
CA ARG A 348 3.89 -7.05 19.00
C ARG A 348 3.65 -7.86 17.72
N ASP A 349 4.24 -7.41 16.63
CA ASP A 349 4.12 -8.05 15.31
C ASP A 349 4.85 -9.40 15.27
N MET A 350 4.15 -10.46 15.68
CA MET A 350 4.72 -11.81 15.74
C MET A 350 5.04 -12.39 14.35
N GLU A 351 4.37 -11.96 13.28
CA GLU A 351 4.72 -12.39 11.92
C GLU A 351 6.13 -11.91 11.56
N ARG A 352 6.41 -10.61 11.74
CA ARG A 352 7.74 -10.05 11.48
C ARG A 352 8.79 -10.58 12.45
N LEU A 353 8.45 -10.76 13.72
CA LEU A 353 9.35 -11.38 14.69
C LEU A 353 9.71 -12.81 14.30
N ALA A 354 8.77 -13.60 13.81
CA ALA A 354 9.02 -14.95 13.30
C ALA A 354 9.97 -14.93 12.08
N THR A 355 9.77 -14.00 11.17
CA THR A 355 10.64 -13.83 10.00
C THR A 355 12.06 -13.41 10.40
N GLN A 356 12.21 -12.40 11.27
CA GLN A 356 13.52 -11.99 11.81
C GLN A 356 14.23 -13.12 12.55
N LEU A 357 13.46 -13.91 13.29
CA LEU A 357 13.98 -15.09 14.01
C LEU A 357 14.50 -16.14 13.03
N ALA A 358 13.73 -16.46 12.00
CA ALA A 358 14.11 -17.41 10.95
C ALA A 358 15.37 -16.94 10.20
N TYR A 359 15.53 -15.64 9.96
CA TYR A 359 16.77 -15.05 9.42
C TYR A 359 17.93 -14.99 10.43
N GLN A 360 17.75 -15.46 11.66
CA GLN A 360 18.74 -15.37 12.76
C GLN A 360 19.20 -13.94 13.04
N ARG A 361 18.36 -12.95 12.77
CA ARG A 361 18.63 -11.51 12.95
C ARG A 361 18.00 -10.93 14.21
N SER A 362 17.14 -11.67 14.90
CA SER A 362 16.51 -11.24 16.14
C SER A 362 17.56 -10.88 17.20
N ASN A 363 17.38 -9.73 17.81
CA ASN A 363 18.15 -9.30 18.98
C ASN A 363 17.46 -9.72 20.30
N ALA A 364 18.06 -9.39 21.45
CA ALA A 364 17.52 -9.79 22.73
C ALA A 364 16.15 -9.16 23.03
N ARG A 365 15.91 -7.91 22.58
CA ARG A 365 14.63 -7.23 22.75
C ARG A 365 13.52 -7.86 21.91
N ASP A 366 13.85 -8.36 20.72
CA ASP A 366 12.90 -9.05 19.84
C ASP A 366 12.44 -10.37 20.49
N LEU A 367 13.36 -11.12 21.11
CA LEU A 367 12.99 -12.34 21.84
C LEU A 367 12.15 -12.03 23.09
N VAL A 368 12.49 -11.00 23.85
CA VAL A 368 11.68 -10.54 24.98
C VAL A 368 10.29 -10.09 24.52
N ALA A 369 10.20 -9.35 23.42
CA ALA A 369 8.92 -8.95 22.84
C ALA A 369 8.07 -10.15 22.38
N THR A 370 8.74 -11.19 21.82
CA THR A 370 8.09 -12.46 21.46
C THR A 370 7.52 -13.15 22.71
N ALA A 371 8.31 -13.24 23.78
CA ALA A 371 7.83 -13.83 25.04
C ALA A 371 6.63 -13.07 25.61
N HIS A 372 6.66 -11.74 25.63
CA HIS A 372 5.52 -10.91 26.07
C HIS A 372 4.27 -11.08 25.21
N ALA A 373 4.44 -11.27 23.91
CA ALA A 373 3.30 -11.57 23.04
C ALA A 373 2.71 -12.94 23.37
N LEU A 374 3.55 -13.97 23.54
CA LEU A 374 3.12 -15.34 23.87
C LEU A 374 2.45 -15.44 25.24
N GLU A 375 2.85 -14.64 26.24
CA GLU A 375 2.20 -14.57 27.56
C GLU A 375 0.71 -14.22 27.50
N ARG A 376 0.27 -13.56 26.41
CA ARG A 376 -1.14 -13.18 26.20
C ARG A 376 -1.97 -14.26 25.53
N MET A 377 -1.34 -15.28 24.93
CA MET A 377 -2.02 -16.31 24.16
C MET A 377 -3.02 -17.14 24.97
N PRO A 378 -2.76 -17.52 26.25
CA PRO A 378 -3.77 -18.23 27.05
C PRO A 378 -5.07 -17.43 27.22
N ALA A 379 -4.97 -16.11 27.43
CA ALA A 379 -6.16 -15.27 27.57
C ALA A 379 -6.95 -15.15 26.25
N VAL A 380 -6.24 -15.00 25.12
CA VAL A 380 -6.89 -14.99 23.78
C VAL A 380 -7.56 -16.32 23.52
N ALA A 381 -6.87 -17.45 23.75
CA ALA A 381 -7.39 -18.79 23.56
C ALA A 381 -8.62 -19.04 24.43
N GLN A 382 -8.62 -18.60 25.69
CA GLN A 382 -9.76 -18.75 26.59
C GLN A 382 -11.00 -18.03 26.08
N TRP A 383 -10.88 -16.77 25.60
CA TRP A 383 -11.99 -16.03 25.01
C TRP A 383 -12.57 -16.73 23.77
N CYS A 384 -11.70 -17.35 22.95
CA CYS A 384 -12.12 -18.11 21.78
C CYS A 384 -12.89 -19.37 22.18
N ARG A 385 -12.37 -20.16 23.13
CA ARG A 385 -13.04 -21.38 23.65
C ARG A 385 -14.37 -21.05 24.31
N ASP A 386 -14.44 -20.02 25.14
CA ASP A 386 -15.66 -19.58 25.82
C ASP A 386 -16.74 -19.08 24.85
N SER A 387 -16.35 -18.77 23.60
CA SER A 387 -17.29 -18.35 22.57
C SER A 387 -18.18 -19.49 22.09
N GLN A 388 -17.71 -20.73 22.15
CA GLN A 388 -18.35 -21.94 21.59
C GLN A 388 -18.60 -21.84 20.07
N ASP A 389 -17.90 -20.94 19.38
CA ASP A 389 -17.95 -20.84 17.93
C ASP A 389 -16.91 -21.78 17.31
N PRO A 390 -17.26 -22.59 16.28
CA PRO A 390 -16.33 -23.56 15.70
C PRO A 390 -15.07 -22.94 15.14
N LEU A 391 -15.17 -21.80 14.42
CA LEU A 391 -14.02 -21.13 13.83
C LEU A 391 -13.10 -20.55 14.91
N LEU A 392 -13.66 -19.85 15.90
CA LEU A 392 -12.86 -19.28 17.00
C LEU A 392 -12.21 -20.38 17.84
N THR A 393 -12.92 -21.50 18.07
CA THR A 393 -12.35 -22.66 18.76
C THR A 393 -11.18 -23.26 17.99
N HIS A 394 -11.33 -23.47 16.68
CA HIS A 394 -10.26 -23.94 15.81
C HIS A 394 -9.06 -22.98 15.78
N LEU A 395 -9.30 -21.67 15.69
CA LEU A 395 -8.23 -20.66 15.75
C LEU A 395 -7.51 -20.63 17.10
N SER A 396 -8.17 -21.06 18.19
CA SER A 396 -7.54 -21.15 19.51
C SER A 396 -6.61 -22.35 19.68
N GLU A 397 -6.77 -23.37 18.85
CA GLU A 397 -5.90 -24.54 18.85
C GLU A 397 -4.48 -24.14 18.48
N GLY A 398 -3.50 -24.56 19.29
CA GLY A 398 -2.09 -24.25 19.07
C GLY A 398 -1.62 -22.85 19.51
N LEU A 399 -2.49 -21.94 19.97
CA LEU A 399 -2.04 -20.64 20.49
C LEU A 399 -1.08 -20.78 21.68
N GLU A 400 -1.21 -21.85 22.47
CA GLU A 400 -0.43 -22.09 23.69
C GLU A 400 0.76 -23.07 23.44
N GLN A 401 0.99 -23.50 22.19
CA GLN A 401 2.02 -24.49 21.86
C GLN A 401 3.45 -24.04 22.13
N LEU A 402 3.70 -22.73 22.26
CA LEU A 402 5.01 -22.13 22.48
C LEU A 402 5.26 -21.70 23.93
N ASN A 403 4.50 -22.22 24.90
CA ASN A 403 4.66 -21.89 26.31
C ASN A 403 6.05 -22.26 26.85
N GLU A 404 6.67 -23.34 26.38
CA GLU A 404 8.04 -23.72 26.77
C GLU A 404 9.07 -22.70 26.24
N MET A 405 8.97 -22.33 24.96
CA MET A 405 9.81 -21.29 24.36
C MET A 405 9.68 -19.98 25.11
N MET A 406 8.45 -19.54 25.38
CA MET A 406 8.17 -18.32 26.16
C MET A 406 8.85 -18.37 27.54
N THR A 407 8.69 -19.48 28.26
CA THR A 407 9.26 -19.66 29.60
C THR A 407 10.79 -19.66 29.53
N THR A 408 11.39 -20.32 28.55
CA THR A 408 12.83 -20.34 28.33
C THR A 408 13.40 -18.95 28.09
N ILE A 409 12.78 -18.15 27.22
CA ILE A 409 13.18 -16.75 26.95
C ILE A 409 13.12 -15.92 28.25
N ARG A 410 11.98 -16.00 28.96
CA ARG A 410 11.73 -15.24 30.20
C ARG A 410 12.71 -15.59 31.34
N ASN A 411 13.07 -16.85 31.44
CA ASN A 411 14.01 -17.28 32.47
C ASN A 411 15.46 -16.94 32.09
N THR A 412 15.76 -16.71 30.81
CA THR A 412 17.13 -16.48 30.34
C THR A 412 17.45 -14.98 30.18
N LEU A 413 16.58 -14.20 29.54
CA LEU A 413 16.86 -12.79 29.23
C LEU A 413 16.29 -11.81 30.26
N THR A 414 16.98 -10.69 30.42
CA THR A 414 16.49 -9.56 31.22
C THR A 414 15.36 -8.84 30.48
N ASP A 415 14.37 -8.28 31.20
CA ASP A 415 13.25 -7.56 30.61
C ASP A 415 13.70 -6.28 29.86
N GLU A 416 14.74 -5.62 30.36
CA GLU A 416 15.34 -4.41 29.79
C GLU A 416 16.67 -4.75 29.08
N ALA A 417 16.61 -5.69 28.13
CA ALA A 417 17.79 -6.08 27.37
C ALA A 417 18.40 -4.88 26.62
N PRO A 418 19.74 -4.75 26.53
CA PRO A 418 20.40 -3.70 25.78
C PRO A 418 20.14 -3.85 24.28
N LEU A 419 20.38 -2.77 23.51
CA LEU A 419 20.28 -2.80 22.04
C LEU A 419 21.42 -3.62 21.43
N GLY A 420 22.64 -3.39 21.90
CA GLY A 420 23.81 -4.09 21.40
C GLY A 420 24.00 -5.43 22.08
N LEU A 421 24.10 -6.50 21.31
CA LEU A 421 24.27 -7.86 21.83
C LEU A 421 25.60 -8.06 22.55
N ARG A 422 26.60 -7.20 22.30
CA ARG A 422 27.92 -7.23 22.94
C ARG A 422 28.11 -6.18 24.05
N ASP A 423 27.04 -5.46 24.41
CA ASP A 423 27.13 -4.44 25.48
C ASP A 423 27.15 -5.04 26.87
N GLY A 424 26.74 -6.31 26.99
CA GLY A 424 26.58 -7.02 28.27
C GLY A 424 25.24 -6.72 28.94
N GLY A 425 24.90 -7.50 29.99
CA GLY A 425 23.61 -7.36 30.68
C GLY A 425 22.44 -8.03 29.97
N LEU A 426 22.69 -9.03 29.14
CA LEU A 426 21.66 -9.77 28.38
C LEU A 426 20.91 -10.76 29.27
N LEU A 427 21.62 -11.46 30.17
CA LEU A 427 21.11 -12.60 30.92
C LEU A 427 20.57 -12.20 32.29
N ARG A 428 19.58 -12.96 32.77
CA ARG A 428 19.11 -12.85 34.16
C ARG A 428 20.16 -13.44 35.13
N PRO A 429 20.17 -12.99 36.39
CA PRO A 429 20.91 -13.69 37.45
C PRO A 429 20.40 -15.12 37.65
N GLY A 430 21.30 -16.07 37.88
CA GLY A 430 20.94 -17.49 38.09
C GLY A 430 20.86 -18.33 36.83
N VAL A 431 21.12 -17.78 35.66
CA VAL A 431 21.09 -18.51 34.37
C VAL A 431 22.35 -19.36 34.16
N ASP A 432 23.50 -18.83 34.55
CA ASP A 432 24.79 -19.49 34.39
C ASP A 432 25.73 -19.08 35.54
N GLU A 433 26.29 -20.08 36.20
CA GLU A 433 27.16 -19.85 37.40
C GLU A 433 28.41 -19.04 37.06
N GLU A 434 29.03 -19.23 35.89
CA GLU A 434 30.22 -18.48 35.48
C GLU A 434 29.89 -17.03 35.11
N VAL A 435 28.73 -16.78 34.48
CA VAL A 435 28.21 -15.43 34.22
C VAL A 435 28.01 -14.69 35.54
N ASP A 436 27.38 -15.33 36.54
CA ASP A 436 27.11 -14.70 37.81
C ASP A 436 28.40 -14.45 38.59
N ARG A 437 29.37 -15.38 38.54
CA ARG A 437 30.70 -15.19 39.10
C ARG A 437 31.43 -14.00 38.49
N LEU A 438 31.48 -13.91 37.17
CA LEU A 438 32.12 -12.81 36.45
C LEU A 438 31.41 -11.47 36.74
N ARG A 439 30.07 -11.47 36.82
CA ARG A 439 29.27 -10.30 37.17
C ARG A 439 29.61 -9.80 38.60
N THR A 440 29.78 -10.72 39.55
CA THR A 440 30.18 -10.39 40.91
C THR A 440 31.58 -9.75 40.93
N VAL A 441 32.55 -10.37 40.26
CA VAL A 441 33.91 -9.83 40.12
C VAL A 441 33.88 -8.41 39.46
N THR A 442 33.09 -8.22 38.47
CA THR A 442 32.97 -6.92 37.78
C THR A 442 32.32 -5.86 38.68
N SER A 443 31.27 -6.20 39.43
CA SER A 443 30.60 -5.29 40.34
C SER A 443 31.46 -4.95 41.57
N GLU A 444 32.08 -5.93 42.19
CA GLU A 444 33.03 -5.75 43.29
C GLU A 444 34.25 -4.94 42.86
N GLY A 445 34.76 -5.19 41.64
CA GLY A 445 35.82 -4.40 41.06
C GLY A 445 35.47 -2.90 40.96
N LYS A 446 34.24 -2.57 40.46
CA LYS A 446 33.79 -1.17 40.43
C LYS A 446 33.65 -0.54 41.84
N ALA A 447 33.12 -1.29 42.80
CA ALA A 447 33.02 -0.85 44.19
C ALA A 447 34.39 -0.59 44.81
N TRP A 448 35.38 -1.41 44.46
CA TRP A 448 36.77 -1.25 44.94
C TRP A 448 37.36 0.10 44.49
N PHE A 449 37.15 0.56 43.24
CA PHE A 449 37.65 1.88 42.79
C PHE A 449 37.05 3.03 43.61
N THR A 450 35.77 2.92 43.98
CA THR A 450 35.09 3.89 44.81
C THR A 450 35.71 3.91 46.22
N SER A 451 35.99 2.74 46.79
CA SER A 451 36.65 2.59 48.10
C SER A 451 38.10 3.08 48.06
N LEU A 452 38.82 2.85 46.96
CA LEU A 452 40.15 3.37 46.72
C LEU A 452 40.15 4.91 46.69
N GLU A 453 39.16 5.51 46.01
CA GLU A 453 39.04 6.98 46.01
C GLU A 453 38.90 7.54 47.41
N GLN A 454 38.03 6.94 48.22
CA GLN A 454 37.81 7.39 49.58
C GLN A 454 39.06 7.18 50.45
N ARG A 455 39.69 6.01 50.37
CA ARG A 455 40.92 5.69 51.08
C ARG A 455 42.04 6.69 50.74
N LEU A 456 42.29 6.94 49.45
CA LEU A 456 43.34 7.85 49.00
C LEU A 456 43.05 9.33 49.35
N ARG A 457 41.78 9.73 49.41
CA ARG A 457 41.39 11.08 49.89
C ARG A 457 41.74 11.28 51.35
N GLU A 458 41.51 10.27 52.17
CA GLU A 458 41.80 10.29 53.58
C GLU A 458 43.31 10.20 53.87
N GLU A 459 44.04 9.24 53.28
CA GLU A 459 45.45 9.00 53.43
C GLU A 459 46.31 10.21 53.03
N LEU A 460 46.00 10.83 51.91
CA LEU A 460 46.79 11.94 51.34
C LEU A 460 46.24 13.31 51.74
N ASN A 461 45.12 13.34 52.45
CA ASN A 461 44.42 14.58 52.80
C ASN A 461 44.20 15.50 51.57
N ILE A 462 43.65 14.92 50.47
CA ILE A 462 43.31 15.58 49.22
C ILE A 462 41.82 15.41 48.94
N PRO A 463 40.95 16.29 49.38
CA PRO A 463 39.48 16.14 49.18
C PRO A 463 39.05 16.18 47.71
N SER A 464 39.83 16.81 46.84
CA SER A 464 39.54 16.95 45.41
C SER A 464 40.00 15.76 44.58
N LEU A 465 40.68 14.75 45.15
CA LEU A 465 41.15 13.56 44.44
C LEU A 465 39.96 12.76 43.91
N LYS A 466 40.05 12.33 42.66
CA LYS A 466 39.05 11.50 42.00
C LYS A 466 39.68 10.32 41.28
N VAL A 467 39.07 9.15 41.43
CA VAL A 467 39.41 7.95 40.67
C VAL A 467 38.39 7.84 39.51
N LYS A 468 38.84 7.94 38.29
CA LYS A 468 37.99 7.98 37.08
C LYS A 468 38.48 6.99 36.04
N ASN A 469 37.56 6.63 35.11
CA ASN A 469 37.87 5.84 33.96
C ASN A 469 37.70 6.66 32.68
N ASN A 470 38.56 6.44 31.71
CA ASN A 470 38.46 7.00 30.35
C ASN A 470 38.84 5.91 29.34
N ARG A 471 38.08 5.78 28.24
CA ARG A 471 38.33 4.78 27.20
C ARG A 471 39.74 4.75 26.63
N GLN A 472 40.46 5.90 26.58
CA GLN A 472 41.81 5.98 26.04
C GLN A 472 42.91 5.67 27.04
N VAL A 473 42.66 5.93 28.32
CA VAL A 473 43.72 5.92 29.41
C VAL A 473 43.46 4.82 30.42
N GLY A 474 42.28 4.19 30.45
CA GLY A 474 41.83 3.26 31.49
C GLY A 474 41.51 4.01 32.78
N TRP A 475 41.59 3.30 33.92
CA TRP A 475 41.43 3.90 35.23
C TRP A 475 42.64 4.77 35.62
N TYR A 476 42.39 5.93 36.22
CA TYR A 476 43.40 6.87 36.67
C TYR A 476 42.94 7.67 37.88
N ILE A 477 43.93 8.15 38.64
CA ILE A 477 43.76 9.05 39.79
C ILE A 477 43.98 10.47 39.29
N GLU A 478 42.99 11.34 39.42
CA GLU A 478 43.09 12.75 39.02
C GLU A 478 43.33 13.60 40.26
N VAL A 479 44.44 14.34 40.27
CA VAL A 479 44.85 15.28 41.32
C VAL A 479 44.93 16.67 40.71
N THR A 480 44.31 17.65 41.40
CA THR A 480 44.34 19.07 41.00
C THR A 480 45.71 19.70 41.22
N GLN A 481 46.01 20.75 40.44
CA GLN A 481 47.29 21.46 40.49
C GLN A 481 47.72 21.88 41.92
N THR A 482 46.79 22.25 42.75
CA THR A 482 46.97 22.71 44.15
C THR A 482 47.50 21.65 45.10
N HIS A 483 47.47 20.37 44.74
CA HIS A 483 47.85 19.25 45.61
C HIS A 483 48.88 18.31 45.01
N LEU A 484 49.56 18.73 43.94
CA LEU A 484 50.57 17.90 43.29
C LEU A 484 51.80 17.58 44.19
N ASP A 485 52.06 18.44 45.11
CA ASP A 485 53.13 18.28 46.15
C ASP A 485 52.85 17.14 47.15
N LYS A 486 51.62 16.72 47.28
CA LYS A 486 51.20 15.62 48.19
C LYS A 486 51.16 14.25 47.48
N VAL A 487 51.44 14.20 46.16
CA VAL A 487 51.39 12.95 45.42
C VAL A 487 52.63 12.10 45.73
N PRO A 488 52.51 10.83 46.14
CA PRO A 488 53.61 9.94 46.40
C PRO A 488 54.53 9.74 45.17
N GLU A 489 55.85 9.69 45.38
CA GLU A 489 56.83 9.44 44.31
C GLU A 489 56.63 8.07 43.61
N THR A 490 55.99 7.14 44.26
CA THR A 490 55.65 5.81 43.72
C THR A 490 54.57 5.83 42.67
N TRP A 491 53.83 6.95 42.51
CA TRP A 491 52.80 7.07 41.52
C TRP A 491 53.38 7.45 40.19
N ARG A 492 52.98 6.72 39.12
CA ARG A 492 53.37 7.00 37.74
C ARG A 492 52.42 7.99 37.10
N ARG A 493 52.92 9.14 36.59
CA ARG A 493 52.12 10.13 35.90
C ARG A 493 51.79 9.65 34.47
N LYS A 494 50.50 9.46 34.16
CA LYS A 494 50.01 9.09 32.82
C LYS A 494 49.80 10.29 31.90
N GLN A 495 49.31 11.42 32.45
CA GLN A 495 48.99 12.60 31.63
C GLN A 495 49.00 13.87 32.49
N GLN A 496 49.50 14.95 31.91
CA GLN A 496 49.43 16.29 32.49
C GLN A 496 48.31 17.06 31.83
N LEU A 497 47.49 17.73 32.64
CA LEU A 497 46.39 18.58 32.23
C LEU A 497 46.61 20.02 32.68
N THR A 498 45.90 20.98 32.09
CA THR A 498 46.00 22.41 32.46
C THR A 498 45.68 22.65 33.96
N ASN A 499 44.76 21.90 34.52
CA ASN A 499 44.25 22.08 35.92
C ASN A 499 44.63 20.95 36.88
N GLY A 500 45.57 20.06 36.50
CA GLY A 500 45.95 18.91 37.33
C GLY A 500 46.75 17.88 36.59
N SER A 501 46.91 16.71 37.15
CA SER A 501 47.61 15.58 36.58
C SER A 501 46.88 14.27 36.83
N ARG A 502 47.04 13.33 35.91
CA ARG A 502 46.51 11.97 36.02
C ARG A 502 47.60 10.99 36.35
N TYR A 503 47.37 10.16 37.37
CA TYR A 503 48.34 9.21 37.87
C TYR A 503 47.80 7.80 37.81
N THR A 504 48.67 6.81 37.86
CA THR A 504 48.38 5.41 38.05
C THR A 504 49.29 4.81 39.12
N THR A 505 48.80 3.77 39.79
CA THR A 505 49.56 2.95 40.73
C THR A 505 49.63 1.52 40.22
N GLU A 506 50.56 0.73 40.73
CA GLU A 506 50.67 -0.69 40.37
C GLU A 506 49.41 -1.47 40.74
N GLU A 507 48.85 -1.23 41.93
CA GLU A 507 47.57 -1.77 42.43
C GLU A 507 46.40 -1.39 41.51
N LEU A 508 46.39 -0.15 41.00
CA LEU A 508 45.35 0.33 40.09
C LEU A 508 45.43 -0.37 38.74
N VAL A 509 46.63 -0.58 38.18
CA VAL A 509 46.85 -1.25 36.88
C VAL A 509 46.46 -2.72 36.97
N GLU A 510 46.93 -3.45 37.99
CA GLU A 510 46.58 -4.85 38.17
C GLU A 510 45.06 -5.07 38.31
N ARG A 511 44.40 -4.14 39.02
CA ARG A 511 42.95 -4.24 39.21
C ARG A 511 42.16 -3.84 37.94
N ASP A 512 42.65 -2.88 37.17
CA ASP A 512 42.07 -2.48 35.87
C ASP A 512 42.17 -3.64 34.89
N ASP A 513 43.33 -4.30 34.77
CA ASP A 513 43.54 -5.44 33.89
C ASP A 513 42.64 -6.64 34.23
N LEU A 514 42.51 -6.94 35.52
CA LEU A 514 41.61 -7.99 35.98
C LEU A 514 40.15 -7.68 35.67
N LEU A 515 39.72 -6.43 35.85
CA LEU A 515 38.35 -6.00 35.57
C LEU A 515 38.03 -6.01 34.07
N LEU A 516 38.95 -5.49 33.25
CA LEU A 516 38.80 -5.49 31.79
C LEU A 516 38.72 -6.93 31.26
N THR A 517 39.56 -7.82 31.78
CA THR A 517 39.53 -9.24 31.39
C THR A 517 38.22 -9.92 31.81
N ALA A 518 37.73 -9.63 33.00
CA ALA A 518 36.46 -10.17 33.50
C ALA A 518 35.28 -9.62 32.75
N ASP A 519 35.22 -8.31 32.47
CA ASP A 519 34.12 -7.66 31.68
C ASP A 519 34.06 -8.19 30.24
N SER A 520 35.24 -8.33 29.58
CA SER A 520 35.31 -8.88 28.24
C SER A 520 34.84 -10.34 28.19
N LYS A 521 35.25 -11.18 29.13
CA LYS A 521 34.81 -12.56 29.23
C LYS A 521 33.33 -12.67 29.56
N LEU A 522 32.82 -11.81 30.42
CA LEU A 522 31.39 -11.73 30.76
C LEU A 522 30.56 -11.46 29.51
N LYS A 523 30.91 -10.42 28.76
CA LYS A 523 30.20 -10.03 27.55
C LYS A 523 30.24 -11.12 26.49
N GLU A 524 31.38 -11.74 26.28
CA GLU A 524 31.53 -12.84 25.31
C GLU A 524 30.69 -14.08 25.69
N LEU A 525 30.68 -14.42 27.02
CA LEU A 525 29.88 -15.53 27.52
C LEU A 525 28.39 -15.25 27.42
N GLU A 526 27.93 -14.05 27.79
CA GLU A 526 26.52 -13.62 27.63
C GLU A 526 26.11 -13.66 26.16
N TYR A 527 26.96 -13.15 25.25
CA TYR A 527 26.71 -13.20 23.82
C TYR A 527 26.58 -14.64 23.29
N ARG A 528 27.48 -15.55 23.70
CA ARG A 528 27.42 -16.96 23.30
C ARG A 528 26.13 -17.63 23.79
N LYS A 529 25.76 -17.41 25.05
CA LYS A 529 24.51 -17.93 25.63
C LYS A 529 23.26 -17.36 24.93
N PHE A 530 23.30 -16.12 24.55
CA PHE A 530 22.26 -15.53 23.71
C PHE A 530 22.15 -16.20 22.34
N LEU A 531 23.26 -16.52 21.68
CA LEU A 531 23.27 -17.26 20.41
C LEU A 531 22.69 -18.68 20.56
N GLU A 532 23.00 -19.38 21.66
CA GLU A 532 22.40 -20.68 21.98
C GLU A 532 20.87 -20.57 22.12
N LEU A 533 20.39 -19.58 22.87
CA LEU A 533 18.95 -19.30 23.02
C LEU A 533 18.30 -18.95 21.68
N ARG A 534 18.92 -18.05 20.90
CA ARG A 534 18.40 -17.68 19.57
C ARG A 534 18.29 -18.89 18.65
N SER A 535 19.31 -19.74 18.62
CA SER A 535 19.30 -20.98 17.83
C SER A 535 18.17 -21.93 18.26
N TYR A 536 17.91 -22.06 19.56
CA TYR A 536 16.76 -22.79 20.08
C TYR A 536 15.43 -22.18 19.58
N CYS A 537 15.29 -20.87 19.63
CA CYS A 537 14.08 -20.18 19.19
C CYS A 537 13.87 -20.29 17.67
N VAL A 538 14.93 -20.30 16.85
CA VAL A 538 14.86 -20.46 15.39
C VAL A 538 14.12 -21.74 15.01
N ALA A 539 14.32 -22.84 15.73
CA ALA A 539 13.60 -24.09 15.49
C ALA A 539 12.08 -23.97 15.66
N HIS A 540 11.61 -22.92 16.34
CA HIS A 540 10.18 -22.65 16.61
C HIS A 540 9.60 -21.53 15.75
N ALA A 541 10.37 -20.95 14.80
CA ALA A 541 9.95 -19.81 14.01
C ALA A 541 8.67 -20.07 13.20
N SER A 542 8.54 -21.26 12.58
CA SER A 542 7.34 -21.64 11.82
C SER A 542 6.10 -21.76 12.73
N ALA A 543 6.24 -22.34 13.93
CA ALA A 543 5.16 -22.41 14.90
C ALA A 543 4.75 -21.00 15.41
N LEU A 544 5.72 -20.09 15.58
CA LEU A 544 5.44 -18.70 15.93
C LEU A 544 4.64 -17.99 14.84
N ALA A 545 4.97 -18.24 13.59
CA ALA A 545 4.23 -17.68 12.46
C ALA A 545 2.80 -18.24 12.36
N ASP A 546 2.60 -19.53 12.66
CA ASP A 546 1.25 -20.12 12.73
C ASP A 546 0.41 -19.46 13.84
N VAL A 547 0.97 -19.29 15.05
CA VAL A 547 0.31 -18.53 16.12
C VAL A 547 -0.03 -17.11 15.67
N ALA A 548 0.88 -16.41 15.00
CA ALA A 548 0.67 -15.05 14.51
C ALA A 548 -0.49 -14.97 13.51
N ARG A 549 -0.58 -15.90 12.54
CA ARG A 549 -1.68 -15.99 11.57
C ARG A 549 -3.04 -16.20 12.24
N ARG A 550 -3.10 -17.07 13.25
CA ARG A 550 -4.33 -17.32 14.03
C ARG A 550 -4.75 -16.08 14.79
N VAL A 551 -3.81 -15.39 15.43
CA VAL A 551 -4.06 -14.11 16.13
C VAL A 551 -4.53 -13.03 15.16
N ALA A 552 -3.94 -12.91 13.97
CA ALA A 552 -4.38 -11.98 12.93
C ALA A 552 -5.83 -12.24 12.52
N SER A 553 -6.21 -13.52 12.30
CA SER A 553 -7.57 -13.92 11.96
C SER A 553 -8.57 -13.58 13.06
N ILE A 554 -8.24 -13.86 14.32
CA ILE A 554 -9.04 -13.49 15.49
C ILE A 554 -9.20 -11.96 15.56
N ASP A 555 -8.13 -11.21 15.29
CA ASP A 555 -8.15 -9.74 15.32
C ASP A 555 -9.02 -9.15 14.22
N VAL A 556 -9.04 -9.72 13.00
CA VAL A 556 -9.96 -9.28 11.93
C VAL A 556 -11.42 -9.62 12.28
N LEU A 557 -11.70 -10.82 12.81
CA LEU A 557 -13.04 -11.20 13.22
C LEU A 557 -13.58 -10.30 14.33
N GLN A 558 -12.76 -9.95 15.35
CA GLN A 558 -13.16 -8.98 16.36
C GLN A 558 -13.31 -7.57 15.81
N CYS A 559 -12.50 -7.20 14.80
CA CYS A 559 -12.61 -5.92 14.11
C CYS A 559 -13.97 -5.80 13.41
N PHE A 560 -14.37 -6.79 12.64
CA PHE A 560 -15.68 -6.85 11.99
C PHE A 560 -16.83 -6.85 13.02
N ALA A 561 -16.69 -7.59 14.10
CA ALA A 561 -17.70 -7.61 15.19
C ALA A 561 -17.80 -6.21 15.86
N THR A 562 -16.68 -5.53 16.04
CA THR A 562 -16.64 -4.20 16.65
C THR A 562 -17.34 -3.17 15.80
N VAL A 563 -16.95 -3.05 14.51
CA VAL A 563 -17.56 -2.07 13.61
C VAL A 563 -19.03 -2.37 13.38
N SER A 564 -19.41 -3.65 13.28
CA SER A 564 -20.80 -4.06 13.12
C SER A 564 -21.64 -3.64 14.31
N ARG A 565 -21.12 -3.81 15.53
CA ARG A 565 -21.80 -3.39 16.75
C ARG A 565 -21.85 -1.87 16.90
N GLU A 566 -20.76 -1.17 16.65
CA GLU A 566 -20.67 0.30 16.74
C GLU A 566 -21.65 0.99 15.80
N ARG A 567 -21.85 0.42 14.59
CA ARG A 567 -22.62 1.03 13.51
C ARG A 567 -24.00 0.39 13.28
N GLY A 568 -24.37 -0.62 14.07
CA GLY A 568 -25.64 -1.32 13.93
C GLY A 568 -25.79 -2.02 12.58
N TRP A 569 -24.72 -2.69 12.12
CA TRP A 569 -24.74 -3.47 10.89
C TRP A 569 -25.35 -4.86 11.13
N THR A 570 -25.98 -5.42 10.11
CA THR A 570 -26.72 -6.68 10.21
C THR A 570 -26.02 -7.82 9.50
N LYS A 571 -26.23 -9.04 9.97
CA LYS A 571 -25.72 -10.25 9.31
C LYS A 571 -26.46 -10.48 8.00
N PRO A 572 -25.76 -10.50 6.83
CA PRO A 572 -26.38 -10.81 5.55
C PRO A 572 -26.68 -12.31 5.42
N GLU A 573 -27.74 -12.64 4.69
CA GLU A 573 -28.03 -14.00 4.20
C GLU A 573 -27.28 -14.20 2.87
N ILE A 574 -26.32 -15.13 2.83
CA ILE A 574 -25.57 -15.47 1.62
C ILE A 574 -26.13 -16.75 0.99
N ASN A 575 -26.34 -16.70 -0.32
CA ASN A 575 -26.85 -17.84 -1.10
C ASN A 575 -26.27 -17.83 -2.54
N ASP A 576 -26.62 -18.83 -3.34
CA ASP A 576 -26.16 -18.97 -4.73
C ASP A 576 -27.19 -18.48 -5.76
N GLN A 577 -28.27 -17.84 -5.29
CA GLN A 577 -29.33 -17.33 -6.16
C GLN A 577 -28.92 -16.02 -6.83
N HIS A 578 -29.52 -15.74 -7.97
CA HIS A 578 -29.34 -14.47 -8.67
C HIS A 578 -30.18 -13.35 -8.00
N VAL A 579 -29.76 -12.96 -6.77
CA VAL A 579 -30.51 -12.00 -5.96
C VAL A 579 -29.58 -11.05 -5.21
N ILE A 580 -29.92 -9.78 -5.18
CA ILE A 580 -29.43 -8.78 -4.20
C ILE A 580 -30.66 -8.06 -3.68
N LYS A 581 -31.05 -8.33 -2.42
CA LYS A 581 -32.14 -7.63 -1.76
C LYS A 581 -31.61 -6.99 -0.49
N LEU A 582 -31.65 -5.67 -0.45
CA LEU A 582 -31.20 -4.85 0.66
C LEU A 582 -32.36 -3.95 1.09
N GLU A 583 -32.67 -3.92 2.38
CA GLU A 583 -33.66 -3.00 2.96
C GLU A 583 -32.91 -1.99 3.82
N GLY A 584 -33.14 -0.71 3.60
CA GLY A 584 -32.48 0.38 4.32
C GLY A 584 -30.95 0.35 4.19
N ALA A 585 -30.44 0.10 3.00
CA ALA A 585 -28.99 0.07 2.73
C ALA A 585 -28.37 1.44 2.89
N ARG A 586 -27.21 1.50 3.56
CA ARG A 586 -26.43 2.70 3.81
C ARG A 586 -25.02 2.55 3.22
N HIS A 587 -24.44 3.65 2.80
CA HIS A 587 -23.06 3.66 2.34
C HIS A 587 -22.10 3.56 3.54
N PRO A 588 -21.23 2.54 3.62
CA PRO A 588 -20.45 2.26 4.84
C PRO A 588 -19.55 3.40 5.30
N VAL A 589 -19.07 4.24 4.37
CA VAL A 589 -18.23 5.39 4.68
C VAL A 589 -19.06 6.63 5.01
N LEU A 590 -20.14 6.88 4.24
CA LEU A 590 -20.92 8.11 4.31
C LEU A 590 -22.07 8.07 5.32
N GLU A 591 -22.45 6.89 5.81
CA GLU A 591 -23.62 6.71 6.71
C GLU A 591 -23.60 7.53 8.00
N THR A 592 -22.39 7.97 8.42
CA THR A 592 -22.22 8.80 9.63
C THR A 592 -22.43 10.29 9.37
N GLN A 593 -22.54 10.71 8.11
CA GLN A 593 -22.82 12.09 7.76
C GLN A 593 -24.28 12.45 8.11
N ALA A 594 -24.46 13.66 8.64
CA ALA A 594 -25.80 14.15 8.97
C ALA A 594 -26.68 14.21 7.72
N GLY A 595 -27.87 13.61 7.80
CA GLY A 595 -28.82 13.63 6.69
C GLY A 595 -28.64 12.52 5.66
N PHE A 596 -27.78 11.52 5.91
CA PHE A 596 -27.70 10.33 5.02
C PHE A 596 -29.03 9.59 4.95
N VAL A 597 -29.52 9.32 3.74
CA VAL A 597 -30.80 8.65 3.49
C VAL A 597 -30.56 7.20 3.08
N PRO A 598 -31.04 6.21 3.87
CA PRO A 598 -30.99 4.79 3.49
C PRO A 598 -31.88 4.49 2.30
N ASN A 599 -31.48 3.53 1.44
CA ASN A 599 -32.25 3.13 0.28
C ASN A 599 -32.42 1.62 0.19
N ASP A 600 -33.53 1.19 -0.40
CA ASP A 600 -33.79 -0.20 -0.69
C ASP A 600 -33.22 -0.57 -2.06
N VAL A 601 -32.81 -1.83 -2.19
CA VAL A 601 -32.34 -2.40 -3.47
C VAL A 601 -32.97 -3.78 -3.66
N VAL A 602 -33.57 -3.99 -4.80
CA VAL A 602 -34.09 -5.31 -5.18
C VAL A 602 -33.62 -5.65 -6.57
N MET A 603 -32.77 -6.67 -6.66
CA MET A 603 -32.35 -7.28 -7.92
C MET A 603 -32.60 -8.79 -7.86
N ASN A 604 -33.14 -9.34 -8.93
CA ASN A 604 -33.38 -10.77 -9.08
C ASN A 604 -33.49 -11.12 -10.57
N THR A 605 -33.83 -12.35 -10.93
CA THR A 605 -33.92 -12.80 -12.33
C THR A 605 -34.92 -12.03 -13.18
N LYS A 606 -35.93 -11.41 -12.58
CA LYS A 606 -36.94 -10.58 -13.27
C LYS A 606 -36.60 -9.09 -13.19
N ARG A 607 -35.58 -8.71 -12.47
CA ARG A 607 -35.14 -7.34 -12.23
C ARG A 607 -33.61 -7.37 -12.09
N SER A 608 -32.95 -7.83 -13.15
CA SER A 608 -31.49 -7.98 -13.16
C SER A 608 -30.77 -6.70 -13.56
N PHE A 609 -31.45 -5.81 -14.27
CA PHE A 609 -30.90 -4.56 -14.77
C PHE A 609 -31.73 -3.36 -14.23
N LEU A 610 -31.09 -2.48 -13.45
CA LEU A 610 -31.71 -1.26 -12.94
C LEU A 610 -31.20 -0.05 -13.74
N LEU A 611 -32.05 0.57 -14.53
CA LEU A 611 -31.77 1.82 -15.21
C LEU A 611 -32.15 2.99 -14.29
N ILE A 612 -31.13 3.78 -13.88
CA ILE A 612 -31.30 4.79 -12.83
C ILE A 612 -31.27 6.18 -13.46
N THR A 613 -32.37 6.89 -13.34
CA THR A 613 -32.52 8.26 -13.85
C THR A 613 -32.60 9.31 -12.75
N GLY A 614 -32.49 10.58 -13.09
CA GLY A 614 -32.52 11.70 -12.15
C GLY A 614 -31.29 12.59 -12.18
N PRO A 615 -31.26 13.68 -11.40
CA PRO A 615 -30.19 14.67 -11.40
C PRO A 615 -28.87 14.14 -10.81
N ASN A 616 -27.72 14.69 -11.24
CA ASN A 616 -26.40 14.26 -10.79
C ASN A 616 -26.17 14.41 -9.29
N MET A 617 -26.68 15.47 -8.69
CA MET A 617 -26.54 15.69 -7.24
C MET A 617 -27.53 14.86 -6.42
N GLY A 618 -28.40 14.08 -7.04
CA GLY A 618 -29.42 13.25 -6.38
C GLY A 618 -28.85 12.03 -5.63
N GLY A 619 -27.58 11.64 -5.85
CA GLY A 619 -26.95 10.53 -5.16
C GLY A 619 -26.89 9.22 -5.95
N LYS A 620 -27.10 9.23 -7.28
CA LYS A 620 -27.04 8.03 -8.15
C LYS A 620 -25.74 7.24 -7.96
N SER A 621 -24.59 7.89 -8.10
CA SER A 621 -23.28 7.23 -7.96
C SER A 621 -23.05 6.69 -6.55
N THR A 622 -23.55 7.36 -5.50
CA THR A 622 -23.51 6.87 -4.12
C THR A 622 -24.35 5.61 -3.94
N TYR A 623 -25.53 5.57 -4.57
CA TYR A 623 -26.41 4.41 -4.55
C TYR A 623 -25.77 3.19 -5.23
N LEU A 624 -25.15 3.38 -6.40
CA LEU A 624 -24.37 2.37 -7.11
C LEU A 624 -23.24 1.81 -6.23
N ARG A 625 -22.42 2.69 -5.69
CA ARG A 625 -21.28 2.31 -4.84
C ARG A 625 -21.73 1.57 -3.57
N THR A 626 -22.87 1.96 -2.99
CA THR A 626 -23.42 1.30 -1.78
C THR A 626 -23.63 -0.19 -2.02
N VAL A 627 -24.22 -0.59 -3.15
CA VAL A 627 -24.50 -1.99 -3.45
C VAL A 627 -23.21 -2.80 -3.64
N ALA A 628 -22.24 -2.24 -4.32
CA ALA A 628 -20.94 -2.89 -4.49
C ALA A 628 -20.20 -3.05 -3.15
N LEU A 629 -20.12 -1.99 -2.34
CA LEU A 629 -19.45 -2.02 -1.04
C LEU A 629 -20.12 -2.99 -0.07
N VAL A 630 -21.44 -3.05 -0.07
CA VAL A 630 -22.20 -4.05 0.71
C VAL A 630 -21.86 -5.48 0.26
N SER A 631 -21.74 -5.72 -1.05
CA SER A 631 -21.35 -7.03 -1.60
C SER A 631 -19.92 -7.41 -1.22
N VAL A 632 -18.97 -6.47 -1.29
CA VAL A 632 -17.57 -6.66 -0.85
C VAL A 632 -17.53 -7.01 0.63
N LEU A 633 -18.22 -6.24 1.50
CA LEU A 633 -18.26 -6.48 2.94
C LEU A 633 -18.84 -7.86 3.26
N ALA A 634 -19.97 -8.20 2.64
CA ALA A 634 -20.61 -9.48 2.85
C ALA A 634 -19.68 -10.66 2.50
N GLN A 635 -19.02 -10.62 1.37
CA GLN A 635 -18.11 -11.68 0.92
C GLN A 635 -16.74 -11.64 1.63
N ALA A 636 -16.33 -10.51 2.21
CA ALA A 636 -15.18 -10.48 3.12
C ALA A 636 -15.46 -11.19 4.47
N GLY A 637 -16.73 -11.42 4.80
CA GLY A 637 -17.15 -12.03 6.07
C GLY A 637 -17.58 -11.01 7.13
N CYS A 638 -17.77 -9.75 6.74
CA CYS A 638 -18.28 -8.68 7.60
C CYS A 638 -19.80 -8.59 7.55
N PHE A 639 -20.41 -8.05 8.59
CA PHE A 639 -21.80 -7.61 8.52
C PHE A 639 -21.94 -6.37 7.66
N VAL A 640 -23.15 -6.01 7.27
CA VAL A 640 -23.41 -4.99 6.26
C VAL A 640 -24.30 -3.87 6.78
N PRO A 641 -24.13 -2.64 6.30
CA PRO A 641 -24.94 -1.48 6.68
C PRO A 641 -26.32 -1.49 6.01
N ALA A 642 -27.18 -2.39 6.47
CA ALA A 642 -28.57 -2.50 6.01
C ALA A 642 -29.45 -2.96 7.17
N ALA A 643 -30.77 -2.76 7.07
CA ALA A 643 -31.74 -3.32 8.03
C ALA A 643 -31.87 -4.82 7.81
N THR A 644 -32.03 -5.25 6.55
CA THR A 644 -31.95 -6.65 6.12
C THR A 644 -31.16 -6.76 4.84
N ALA A 645 -30.45 -7.89 4.65
CA ALA A 645 -29.65 -8.13 3.44
C ALA A 645 -29.71 -9.60 3.04
N LYS A 646 -30.09 -9.87 1.78
CA LYS A 646 -30.00 -11.17 1.13
C LYS A 646 -29.22 -11.03 -0.15
N ILE A 647 -28.06 -11.70 -0.21
CA ILE A 647 -27.06 -11.48 -1.27
C ILE A 647 -26.67 -12.82 -1.88
N GLY A 648 -26.96 -12.94 -3.18
CA GLY A 648 -26.42 -14.02 -4.00
C GLY A 648 -24.96 -13.74 -4.33
N LEU A 649 -24.11 -14.74 -4.25
CA LEU A 649 -22.68 -14.62 -4.51
C LEU A 649 -22.39 -13.89 -5.81
N VAL A 650 -21.42 -13.01 -5.75
CA VAL A 650 -20.88 -12.23 -6.87
C VAL A 650 -19.50 -12.77 -7.18
N ASP A 651 -19.22 -13.09 -8.44
CA ASP A 651 -17.91 -13.53 -8.90
C ASP A 651 -16.98 -12.37 -9.24
N ARG A 652 -17.56 -11.29 -9.79
CA ARG A 652 -16.82 -10.05 -10.17
C ARG A 652 -17.67 -8.82 -9.94
N ILE A 653 -17.02 -7.73 -9.56
CA ILE A 653 -17.62 -6.40 -9.58
C ILE A 653 -16.87 -5.56 -10.61
N PHE A 654 -17.63 -4.96 -11.52
CA PHE A 654 -17.11 -4.00 -12.47
C PHE A 654 -17.72 -2.63 -12.19
N THR A 655 -16.89 -1.61 -12.22
CA THR A 655 -17.35 -0.23 -12.06
C THR A 655 -16.85 0.64 -13.21
N ARG A 656 -17.76 1.37 -13.80
CA ARG A 656 -17.47 2.50 -14.67
C ARG A 656 -18.16 3.73 -14.08
N VAL A 657 -17.46 4.42 -13.17
CA VAL A 657 -17.98 5.56 -12.38
C VAL A 657 -16.99 6.72 -12.48
N GLY A 658 -17.44 7.86 -13.01
CA GLY A 658 -16.66 9.08 -13.16
C GLY A 658 -15.72 9.09 -14.36
N ALA A 659 -15.35 10.26 -14.84
CA ALA A 659 -14.31 10.45 -15.84
C ALA A 659 -12.98 10.70 -15.13
N SER A 660 -12.01 9.80 -15.28
CA SER A 660 -10.63 10.10 -14.91
C SER A 660 -9.91 10.65 -16.15
N ASP A 661 -9.56 11.93 -16.11
CA ASP A 661 -8.66 12.51 -17.11
C ASP A 661 -7.25 11.97 -16.89
N ASP A 662 -6.83 10.98 -17.67
CA ASP A 662 -5.45 10.54 -17.70
C ASP A 662 -4.66 11.35 -18.75
N LEU A 663 -4.43 12.63 -18.43
CA LEU A 663 -3.63 13.55 -19.27
C LEU A 663 -2.19 13.06 -19.49
N LYS A 664 -1.66 12.20 -18.59
CA LYS A 664 -0.29 11.67 -18.70
C LYS A 664 -0.11 10.70 -19.88
N ARG A 665 -1.19 10.03 -20.33
CA ARG A 665 -1.13 9.00 -21.39
C ARG A 665 -1.62 9.49 -22.76
N GLY A 666 -2.07 10.75 -22.88
CA GLY A 666 -2.50 11.35 -24.14
C GLY A 666 -3.68 10.63 -24.83
N ARG A 667 -4.48 9.85 -24.09
CA ARG A 667 -5.66 9.16 -24.59
C ARG A 667 -6.91 10.01 -24.32
N SER A 668 -7.82 10.05 -25.30
CA SER A 668 -9.12 10.66 -25.11
C SER A 668 -9.90 9.97 -23.99
N THR A 669 -10.58 10.74 -23.13
CA THR A 669 -11.48 10.23 -22.08
C THR A 669 -12.51 9.24 -22.64
N PHE A 670 -13.04 9.51 -23.82
CA PHE A 670 -13.97 8.62 -24.53
C PHE A 670 -13.32 7.27 -24.93
N MET A 671 -12.06 7.29 -25.41
CA MET A 671 -11.37 6.04 -25.76
C MET A 671 -11.11 5.17 -24.53
N MET A 672 -10.75 5.78 -23.37
CA MET A 672 -10.58 5.05 -22.12
C MET A 672 -11.91 4.46 -21.64
N GLU A 673 -12.99 5.23 -21.73
CA GLU A 673 -14.33 4.75 -21.42
C GLU A 673 -14.71 3.52 -22.27
N MET A 674 -14.47 3.57 -23.58
CA MET A 674 -14.76 2.44 -24.47
C MET A 674 -13.90 1.21 -24.18
N ILE A 675 -12.65 1.39 -23.78
CA ILE A 675 -11.77 0.28 -23.35
C ILE A 675 -12.34 -0.39 -22.09
N GLU A 676 -12.76 0.39 -21.08
CA GLU A 676 -13.36 -0.12 -19.86
C GLU A 676 -14.68 -0.86 -20.13
N VAL A 677 -15.57 -0.29 -20.94
CA VAL A 677 -16.82 -0.95 -21.34
C VAL A 677 -16.54 -2.25 -22.11
N ALA A 678 -15.60 -2.24 -23.05
CA ALA A 678 -15.20 -3.44 -23.79
C ALA A 678 -14.63 -4.53 -22.86
N HIS A 679 -13.88 -4.13 -21.82
CA HIS A 679 -13.39 -5.05 -20.80
C HIS A 679 -14.54 -5.70 -20.03
N ILE A 680 -15.51 -4.90 -19.58
CA ILE A 680 -16.72 -5.38 -18.90
C ILE A 680 -17.47 -6.40 -19.78
N LEU A 681 -17.81 -6.02 -21.02
CA LEU A 681 -18.61 -6.86 -21.94
C LEU A 681 -17.93 -8.19 -22.27
N LYS A 682 -16.60 -8.23 -22.27
CA LYS A 682 -15.84 -9.47 -22.53
C LYS A 682 -15.74 -10.40 -21.33
N ARG A 683 -15.80 -9.86 -20.10
CA ARG A 683 -15.47 -10.62 -18.89
C ARG A 683 -16.60 -10.81 -17.90
N ALA A 684 -17.65 -10.00 -18.00
CA ALA A 684 -18.81 -10.15 -17.13
C ALA A 684 -19.51 -11.48 -17.40
N THR A 685 -19.97 -12.12 -16.31
CA THR A 685 -20.78 -13.35 -16.32
C THR A 685 -22.17 -13.04 -15.78
N ASN A 686 -23.05 -13.99 -15.80
CA ASN A 686 -24.38 -13.85 -15.19
C ASN A 686 -24.32 -13.70 -13.64
N ARG A 687 -23.19 -14.02 -13.00
CA ARG A 687 -22.98 -13.83 -11.55
C ARG A 687 -22.30 -12.49 -11.21
N SER A 688 -21.87 -11.74 -12.21
CA SER A 688 -21.21 -10.47 -12.00
C SER A 688 -22.17 -9.37 -11.53
N LEU A 689 -21.59 -8.35 -10.86
CA LEU A 689 -22.27 -7.09 -10.56
C LEU A 689 -21.59 -5.97 -11.38
N VAL A 690 -22.37 -5.33 -12.24
CA VAL A 690 -21.89 -4.29 -13.14
C VAL A 690 -22.50 -2.94 -12.75
N LEU A 691 -21.65 -1.95 -12.54
CA LEU A 691 -22.03 -0.59 -12.16
C LEU A 691 -21.56 0.38 -13.24
N LEU A 692 -22.52 0.97 -13.94
CA LEU A 692 -22.28 1.90 -15.04
C LEU A 692 -22.80 3.28 -14.66
N ASP A 693 -21.95 4.29 -14.75
CA ASP A 693 -22.33 5.67 -14.49
C ASP A 693 -22.01 6.51 -15.74
N GLU A 694 -23.05 6.90 -16.44
CA GLU A 694 -23.05 7.86 -17.55
C GLU A 694 -22.17 7.48 -18.75
N ILE A 695 -22.43 6.34 -19.37
CA ILE A 695 -21.75 5.90 -20.60
C ILE A 695 -22.11 6.80 -21.80
N GLY A 696 -21.11 7.15 -22.62
CA GLY A 696 -21.28 7.88 -23.88
C GLY A 696 -21.19 9.39 -23.78
N ARG A 697 -20.70 9.95 -22.66
CA ARG A 697 -20.54 11.42 -22.49
C ARG A 697 -19.46 12.07 -23.36
N GLY A 698 -18.44 11.32 -23.75
CA GLY A 698 -17.27 11.84 -24.45
C GLY A 698 -17.43 12.00 -25.96
N THR A 699 -18.65 11.81 -26.53
CA THR A 699 -18.92 11.89 -27.97
C THR A 699 -20.23 12.63 -28.26
N SER A 700 -20.69 12.62 -29.53
CA SER A 700 -21.96 13.23 -29.88
C SER A 700 -23.13 12.52 -29.16
N THR A 701 -24.21 13.27 -28.89
CA THR A 701 -25.37 12.74 -28.15
C THR A 701 -25.95 11.47 -28.76
N PHE A 702 -26.04 11.42 -30.07
CA PHE A 702 -26.60 10.27 -30.79
C PHE A 702 -25.66 9.06 -30.79
N ASP A 703 -24.34 9.28 -30.94
CA ASP A 703 -23.35 8.20 -30.85
C ASP A 703 -23.34 7.62 -29.44
N GLY A 704 -23.31 8.48 -28.42
CA GLY A 704 -23.33 8.06 -27.04
C GLY A 704 -24.58 7.28 -26.66
N LEU A 705 -25.75 7.75 -27.10
CA LEU A 705 -27.02 7.06 -26.88
C LEU A 705 -27.03 5.68 -27.60
N SER A 706 -26.55 5.61 -28.83
CA SER A 706 -26.51 4.35 -29.59
C SER A 706 -25.60 3.31 -28.93
N ILE A 707 -24.47 3.75 -28.41
CA ILE A 707 -23.55 2.87 -27.66
C ILE A 707 -24.21 2.42 -26.36
N ALA A 708 -24.76 3.35 -25.56
CA ALA A 708 -25.43 3.03 -24.30
C ALA A 708 -26.58 2.04 -24.47
N TRP A 709 -27.38 2.22 -25.55
CA TRP A 709 -28.46 1.33 -25.94
C TRP A 709 -27.95 -0.07 -26.23
N SER A 710 -26.97 -0.19 -27.14
CA SER A 710 -26.42 -1.49 -27.55
C SER A 710 -25.71 -2.22 -26.41
N VAL A 711 -25.02 -1.49 -25.50
CA VAL A 711 -24.41 -2.04 -24.28
C VAL A 711 -25.49 -2.60 -23.35
N THR A 712 -26.60 -1.88 -23.18
CA THR A 712 -27.72 -2.33 -22.37
C THR A 712 -28.34 -3.62 -22.91
N GLU A 713 -28.62 -3.67 -24.23
CA GLU A 713 -29.13 -4.87 -24.90
C GLU A 713 -28.17 -6.07 -24.74
N ASP A 714 -26.86 -5.87 -24.95
CA ASP A 714 -25.87 -6.94 -24.87
C ASP A 714 -25.74 -7.49 -23.45
N ILE A 715 -25.76 -6.63 -22.44
CA ILE A 715 -25.71 -7.06 -21.05
C ILE A 715 -26.96 -7.84 -20.67
N CYS A 716 -28.14 -7.37 -21.05
CA CYS A 716 -29.42 -8.03 -20.72
C CYS A 716 -29.60 -9.35 -21.47
N SER A 717 -29.30 -9.38 -22.77
CA SER A 717 -29.62 -10.53 -23.63
C SER A 717 -28.54 -11.62 -23.61
N ARG A 718 -27.27 -11.24 -23.61
CA ARG A 718 -26.14 -12.18 -23.73
C ARG A 718 -25.50 -12.51 -22.40
N ILE A 719 -25.25 -11.50 -21.55
CA ILE A 719 -24.47 -11.69 -20.31
C ILE A 719 -25.39 -12.08 -19.16
N GLY A 720 -26.49 -11.38 -18.96
CA GLY A 720 -27.45 -11.60 -17.90
C GLY A 720 -26.91 -11.18 -16.50
N ALA A 721 -25.92 -10.27 -16.45
CA ALA A 721 -25.32 -9.79 -15.20
C ALA A 721 -26.29 -8.90 -14.43
N ARG A 722 -26.16 -8.91 -13.09
CA ARG A 722 -26.81 -7.91 -12.22
C ARG A 722 -26.20 -6.56 -12.51
N THR A 723 -26.98 -5.64 -13.07
CA THR A 723 -26.45 -4.36 -13.55
C THR A 723 -27.23 -3.18 -12.97
N MET A 724 -26.52 -2.14 -12.60
CA MET A 724 -27.05 -0.85 -12.22
C MET A 724 -26.45 0.20 -13.15
N PHE A 725 -27.28 0.86 -13.95
CA PHE A 725 -26.84 1.85 -14.92
C PHE A 725 -27.48 3.21 -14.64
N ALA A 726 -26.69 4.16 -14.16
CA ALA A 726 -27.10 5.55 -14.01
C ALA A 726 -26.86 6.28 -15.35
N THR A 727 -27.89 6.92 -15.86
CA THR A 727 -27.84 7.60 -17.17
C THR A 727 -28.65 8.88 -17.21
N HIS A 728 -28.31 9.75 -18.15
CA HIS A 728 -29.09 10.93 -18.53
C HIS A 728 -29.85 10.75 -19.85
N TYR A 729 -29.70 9.59 -20.48
CA TYR A 729 -30.42 9.31 -21.73
C TYR A 729 -31.82 8.82 -21.40
N HIS A 730 -32.80 9.76 -21.35
CA HIS A 730 -34.20 9.42 -21.10
C HIS A 730 -34.79 8.48 -22.16
N GLN A 731 -34.22 8.44 -23.38
CA GLN A 731 -34.64 7.52 -24.44
C GLN A 731 -34.47 6.05 -24.06
N LEU A 732 -33.55 5.71 -23.16
CA LEU A 732 -33.36 4.33 -22.70
C LEU A 732 -34.49 3.85 -21.78
N ILE A 733 -35.33 4.75 -21.24
CA ILE A 733 -36.44 4.40 -20.36
C ILE A 733 -37.41 3.44 -21.06
N GLY A 734 -37.66 3.62 -22.36
CA GLY A 734 -38.54 2.76 -23.16
C GLY A 734 -38.07 1.31 -23.27
N LEU A 735 -36.81 0.99 -22.96
CA LEU A 735 -36.28 -0.38 -22.98
C LEU A 735 -36.93 -1.31 -21.95
N GLU A 736 -37.56 -0.78 -20.88
CA GLU A 736 -38.28 -1.58 -19.89
C GLU A 736 -39.44 -2.37 -20.52
N ASP A 737 -40.10 -1.81 -21.55
CA ASP A 737 -41.19 -2.47 -22.28
C ASP A 737 -40.68 -3.51 -23.28
N GLU A 738 -39.40 -3.44 -23.68
CA GLU A 738 -38.82 -4.25 -24.76
C GLU A 738 -37.90 -5.36 -24.24
N ILE A 739 -37.29 -5.18 -23.02
CA ILE A 739 -36.27 -6.07 -22.49
C ILE A 739 -36.72 -6.65 -21.17
N ASP A 740 -36.91 -7.96 -21.11
CA ASP A 740 -37.19 -8.69 -19.87
C ASP A 740 -36.06 -8.52 -18.83
N GLY A 741 -36.44 -8.17 -17.62
CA GLY A 741 -35.48 -8.01 -16.51
C GLY A 741 -34.86 -6.62 -16.39
N LEU A 742 -35.11 -5.70 -17.30
CA LEU A 742 -34.79 -4.28 -17.17
C LEU A 742 -35.90 -3.57 -16.41
N CYS A 743 -35.55 -2.75 -15.44
CA CYS A 743 -36.50 -1.94 -14.66
C CYS A 743 -35.97 -0.51 -14.49
N ASN A 744 -36.83 0.47 -14.66
CA ASN A 744 -36.54 1.86 -14.39
C ASN A 744 -36.66 2.16 -12.91
N VAL A 745 -35.70 2.91 -12.38
CA VAL A 745 -35.74 3.51 -11.05
C VAL A 745 -35.26 4.97 -11.15
N HIS A 746 -35.71 5.81 -10.24
CA HIS A 746 -35.29 7.21 -10.26
C HIS A 746 -34.95 7.70 -8.86
N VAL A 747 -34.06 8.70 -8.79
CA VAL A 747 -33.78 9.45 -7.58
C VAL A 747 -34.84 10.52 -7.40
N GLN A 748 -35.53 10.50 -6.26
CA GLN A 748 -36.64 11.41 -5.96
C GLN A 748 -36.17 12.84 -5.70
N VAL A 749 -36.93 13.76 -6.22
CA VAL A 749 -36.76 15.19 -6.05
C VAL A 749 -38.08 15.78 -5.54
N ALA A 750 -38.01 16.66 -4.58
CA ALA A 750 -39.21 17.40 -4.11
C ALA A 750 -39.10 18.87 -4.45
N HIS A 751 -40.24 19.47 -4.79
CA HIS A 751 -40.37 20.93 -4.92
C HIS A 751 -41.01 21.47 -3.62
N THR A 752 -40.21 22.20 -2.83
CA THR A 752 -40.70 22.83 -1.59
C THR A 752 -40.46 24.35 -1.70
N ASP A 753 -41.52 25.11 -1.58
CA ASP A 753 -41.48 26.61 -1.65
C ASP A 753 -40.81 27.14 -2.96
N GLY A 754 -41.00 26.43 -4.08
CA GLY A 754 -40.43 26.81 -5.36
C GLY A 754 -38.93 26.50 -5.51
N GLN A 755 -38.34 25.83 -4.52
CA GLN A 755 -36.95 25.36 -4.56
C GLN A 755 -36.88 23.86 -4.75
N LEU A 756 -35.92 23.41 -5.57
CA LEU A 756 -35.60 22.00 -5.79
C LEU A 756 -34.88 21.44 -4.56
N ARG A 757 -35.38 20.36 -3.97
CA ARG A 757 -34.74 19.63 -2.90
C ARG A 757 -34.48 18.19 -3.29
N PHE A 758 -33.23 17.74 -3.24
CA PHE A 758 -32.87 16.36 -3.45
C PHE A 758 -33.23 15.53 -2.23
N MET A 759 -34.06 14.52 -2.43
CA MET A 759 -34.52 13.65 -1.35
C MET A 759 -33.52 12.51 -1.06
N HIS A 760 -32.57 12.27 -1.98
CA HIS A 760 -31.60 11.15 -1.93
C HIS A 760 -32.24 9.78 -1.75
N SER A 761 -33.54 9.65 -1.98
CA SER A 761 -34.29 8.39 -1.97
C SER A 761 -34.54 7.93 -3.39
N VAL A 762 -34.51 6.60 -3.59
CA VAL A 762 -34.74 5.93 -4.87
C VAL A 762 -36.13 5.33 -4.89
N ALA A 763 -36.86 5.50 -5.97
CA ALA A 763 -38.19 4.93 -6.19
C ALA A 763 -38.26 4.20 -7.53
N ASP A 764 -39.23 3.28 -7.66
CA ASP A 764 -39.51 2.56 -8.90
C ASP A 764 -40.14 3.48 -9.93
N GLY A 765 -39.89 3.17 -11.19
CA GLY A 765 -40.38 3.91 -12.36
C GLY A 765 -39.40 4.95 -12.91
N PRO A 766 -39.70 5.52 -14.06
CA PRO A 766 -38.84 6.51 -14.71
C PRO A 766 -38.96 7.90 -14.05
N CYS A 767 -37.97 8.75 -14.26
CA CYS A 767 -38.05 10.18 -14.01
C CYS A 767 -38.21 10.88 -15.35
N ASP A 768 -39.34 11.54 -15.52
CA ASP A 768 -39.68 12.22 -16.79
C ASP A 768 -39.10 13.64 -16.91
N ASP A 769 -38.67 14.25 -15.79
CA ASP A 769 -38.18 15.62 -15.77
C ASP A 769 -36.65 15.71 -15.82
N SER A 770 -36.14 16.61 -16.65
CA SER A 770 -34.73 17.01 -16.67
C SER A 770 -34.53 18.18 -15.68
N TYR A 771 -33.72 17.99 -14.64
CA TYR A 771 -33.47 19.02 -13.61
C TYR A 771 -32.19 19.84 -13.86
N GLY A 772 -31.59 19.76 -15.05
CA GLY A 772 -30.31 20.41 -15.34
C GLY A 772 -30.34 21.93 -15.20
N VAL A 773 -31.40 22.57 -15.70
CA VAL A 773 -31.57 24.04 -15.60
C VAL A 773 -31.83 24.50 -14.17
N GLN A 774 -32.59 23.73 -13.39
CA GLN A 774 -32.82 23.99 -11.97
C GLN A 774 -31.53 23.85 -11.13
N VAL A 775 -30.72 22.85 -11.41
CA VAL A 775 -29.41 22.65 -10.80
C VAL A 775 -28.47 23.81 -11.14
N ALA A 776 -28.47 24.26 -12.40
CA ALA A 776 -27.72 25.44 -12.83
C ALA A 776 -28.12 26.73 -12.07
N ALA A 777 -29.41 26.89 -11.80
CA ALA A 777 -29.91 27.96 -10.97
C ALA A 777 -29.42 27.89 -9.52
N LEU A 778 -29.43 26.68 -8.91
CA LEU A 778 -28.89 26.42 -7.56
C LEU A 778 -27.38 26.65 -7.48
N ALA A 779 -26.65 26.39 -8.56
CA ALA A 779 -25.22 26.67 -8.67
C ALA A 779 -24.89 28.17 -8.81
N GLY A 780 -25.91 29.03 -8.91
CA GLY A 780 -25.72 30.49 -8.95
C GLY A 780 -25.51 31.07 -10.37
N LEU A 781 -25.92 30.33 -11.44
CA LEU A 781 -25.93 30.92 -12.77
C LEU A 781 -26.81 32.17 -12.81
N PRO A 782 -26.45 33.22 -13.60
CA PRO A 782 -27.24 34.44 -13.72
C PRO A 782 -28.67 34.15 -14.15
N ARG A 783 -29.63 34.84 -13.52
CA ARG A 783 -31.07 34.62 -13.71
C ARG A 783 -31.53 34.67 -15.17
N ASN A 784 -31.02 35.64 -15.95
CA ASN A 784 -31.30 35.77 -17.38
C ASN A 784 -30.85 34.57 -18.22
N VAL A 785 -29.73 33.92 -17.81
CA VAL A 785 -29.23 32.69 -18.47
C VAL A 785 -30.13 31.51 -18.14
N VAL A 786 -30.57 31.38 -16.89
CA VAL A 786 -31.47 30.32 -16.42
C VAL A 786 -32.82 30.45 -17.08
N GLU A 787 -33.44 31.67 -17.15
CA GLU A 787 -34.70 31.89 -17.81
C GLU A 787 -34.60 31.53 -19.31
N ARG A 788 -33.55 31.95 -19.97
CA ARG A 788 -33.34 31.62 -21.38
C ARG A 788 -33.13 30.11 -21.60
N ALA A 789 -32.41 29.43 -20.71
CA ALA A 789 -32.21 28.00 -20.78
C ALA A 789 -33.53 27.22 -20.59
N THR A 790 -34.42 27.72 -19.71
CA THR A 790 -35.77 27.12 -19.51
C THR A 790 -36.62 27.22 -20.77
N ASP A 791 -36.64 28.42 -21.41
CA ASP A 791 -37.37 28.59 -22.66
C ASP A 791 -36.87 27.71 -23.78
N LEU A 792 -35.53 27.58 -23.89
CA LEU A 792 -34.89 26.71 -24.89
C LEU A 792 -35.18 25.24 -24.63
N LEU A 793 -35.15 24.79 -23.35
CA LEU A 793 -35.48 23.41 -22.99
C LEU A 793 -36.90 23.06 -23.40
N ALA A 794 -37.89 23.90 -23.01
CA ALA A 794 -39.29 23.68 -23.36
C ALA A 794 -39.51 23.61 -24.89
N PHE A 795 -38.79 24.41 -25.65
CA PHE A 795 -38.85 24.39 -27.11
C PHE A 795 -38.28 23.08 -27.68
N LEU A 796 -37.14 22.61 -27.17
CA LEU A 796 -36.49 21.39 -27.63
C LEU A 796 -37.30 20.15 -27.26
N GLU A 797 -37.93 20.12 -26.11
CA GLU A 797 -38.81 19.04 -25.65
C GLU A 797 -40.11 18.96 -26.50
N GLN A 798 -40.70 20.11 -26.90
CA GLN A 798 -41.84 20.14 -27.79
C GLN A 798 -41.50 19.57 -29.18
N GLN A 799 -40.34 19.86 -29.71
CA GLN A 799 -39.89 19.28 -30.99
C GLN A 799 -39.64 17.78 -30.93
N ALA A 800 -39.05 17.30 -29.82
CA ALA A 800 -38.81 15.88 -29.60
C ALA A 800 -40.14 15.10 -29.33
N GLY A 801 -41.11 15.71 -28.65
CA GLY A 801 -42.42 15.11 -28.40
C GLY A 801 -43.39 15.09 -29.61
N GLY A 802 -43.25 16.03 -30.52
CA GLY A 802 -44.04 16.06 -31.78
C GLY A 802 -43.76 14.92 -32.76
N ALA A 803 -42.65 14.22 -32.59
CA ALA A 803 -42.33 13.01 -33.35
C ALA A 803 -43.05 11.74 -32.87
N LYS A 804 -43.72 11.75 -31.72
CA LYS A 804 -44.45 10.61 -31.13
C LYS A 804 -45.92 10.50 -31.59
N ALA A 805 -46.48 11.48 -32.32
CA ALA A 805 -47.91 11.52 -32.67
C ALA A 805 -48.17 11.32 -34.18
N GLY A 806 -47.49 10.41 -34.86
CA GLY A 806 -47.75 10.15 -36.29
C GLY A 806 -47.06 8.90 -36.79
N GLU A 807 -47.86 7.84 -36.92
CA GLU A 807 -47.78 6.70 -37.83
C GLU A 807 -46.56 5.75 -37.83
N GLN A 808 -46.90 4.49 -37.69
CA GLN A 808 -46.18 3.30 -38.08
C GLN A 808 -45.42 3.47 -39.40
N GLY A 809 -44.12 3.50 -39.34
CA GLY A 809 -43.23 3.46 -40.50
C GLY A 809 -41.80 3.72 -40.10
N ALA A 810 -40.94 2.72 -40.28
CA ALA A 810 -39.50 2.85 -40.06
C ALA A 810 -38.94 4.11 -40.73
N PRO A 811 -38.18 4.97 -40.07
CA PRO A 811 -37.59 6.14 -40.67
C PRO A 811 -36.41 5.74 -41.55
N GLN A 812 -36.65 5.71 -42.85
CA GLN A 812 -35.61 5.81 -43.86
C GLN A 812 -35.25 7.29 -44.01
N SER A 813 -34.24 7.74 -43.29
CA SER A 813 -33.22 8.72 -43.66
C SER A 813 -32.60 9.36 -42.43
N ARG A 814 -31.31 9.26 -42.33
CA ARG A 814 -30.45 9.79 -41.23
C ARG A 814 -30.38 11.32 -41.16
N ASP A 815 -30.99 12.04 -42.10
CA ASP A 815 -30.76 13.48 -42.27
C ASP A 815 -31.85 14.42 -41.69
N ALA A 816 -33.04 13.91 -41.35
CA ALA A 816 -34.17 14.77 -40.98
C ALA A 816 -34.03 15.45 -39.61
N GLY A 817 -33.39 14.80 -38.61
CA GLY A 817 -33.22 15.34 -37.27
C GLY A 817 -32.12 16.41 -37.18
N GLN A 818 -31.02 16.22 -37.91
CA GLN A 818 -29.95 17.23 -37.97
C GLN A 818 -30.35 18.47 -38.76
N ALA A 819 -31.12 18.32 -39.83
CA ALA A 819 -31.62 19.44 -40.61
C ALA A 819 -32.58 20.33 -39.78
N SER A 820 -33.39 19.75 -38.89
CA SER A 820 -34.31 20.49 -38.01
C SER A 820 -33.55 21.27 -36.91
N LEU A 821 -32.53 20.70 -36.30
CA LEU A 821 -31.69 21.41 -35.34
C LEU A 821 -30.81 22.50 -35.97
N MET A 822 -30.25 22.25 -37.14
CA MET A 822 -29.50 23.26 -37.89
C MET A 822 -30.40 24.42 -38.36
N GLY A 823 -31.63 24.11 -38.79
CA GLY A 823 -32.63 25.14 -39.17
C GLY A 823 -33.00 26.02 -37.95
N TYR A 824 -33.08 25.42 -36.74
CA TYR A 824 -33.31 26.16 -35.50
C TYR A 824 -32.13 27.07 -35.10
N PHE A 825 -30.91 26.59 -35.15
CA PHE A 825 -29.74 27.41 -34.85
C PHE A 825 -29.58 28.55 -35.87
N ALA A 826 -29.92 28.35 -37.13
CA ALA A 826 -29.98 29.39 -38.15
C ALA A 826 -31.10 30.42 -37.86
N ALA A 827 -32.30 29.97 -37.45
CA ALA A 827 -33.40 30.83 -37.10
C ALA A 827 -33.20 31.59 -35.77
N ALA A 828 -32.55 30.93 -34.77
CA ALA A 828 -32.17 31.56 -33.54
C ALA A 828 -31.07 32.62 -33.73
N ALA A 829 -30.11 32.34 -34.62
CA ALA A 829 -29.09 33.29 -35.02
C ALA A 829 -29.68 34.48 -35.78
N MET A 830 -30.79 34.30 -36.55
CA MET A 830 -31.49 35.37 -37.21
C MET A 830 -32.33 36.24 -36.22
N LYS A 831 -32.95 35.64 -35.19
CA LYS A 831 -33.69 36.41 -34.17
C LYS A 831 -32.77 37.20 -33.22
N THR A 832 -31.55 36.77 -33.00
CA THR A 832 -30.54 37.55 -32.26
C THR A 832 -29.98 38.74 -33.08
N LYS A 833 -30.26 38.82 -34.36
CA LYS A 833 -29.89 39.97 -35.20
C LYS A 833 -30.82 41.18 -35.03
N GLU A 834 -31.97 41.03 -34.38
CA GLU A 834 -32.90 42.16 -34.12
C GLU A 834 -32.79 42.81 -32.74
N VAL A 835 -31.94 42.27 -31.84
CA VAL A 835 -31.67 42.90 -30.53
C VAL A 835 -30.20 43.34 -30.50
N ASN A 836 -30.00 44.63 -30.89
CA ASN A 836 -28.77 45.40 -30.67
C ASN A 836 -27.45 44.63 -30.80
N ALA A 837 -27.00 44.41 -32.04
CA ALA A 837 -25.58 44.23 -32.28
C ALA A 837 -24.88 45.56 -31.91
N PRO A 838 -23.88 45.59 -31.07
CA PRO A 838 -23.07 46.78 -30.93
C PRO A 838 -22.55 47.14 -32.31
N VAL A 839 -22.84 48.37 -32.73
CA VAL A 839 -22.34 48.91 -34.02
C VAL A 839 -20.82 48.99 -33.80
N THR A 840 -20.11 48.12 -34.46
CA THR A 840 -18.63 48.17 -34.46
C THR A 840 -18.26 49.53 -35.07
N PRO A 841 -17.50 50.39 -34.37
CA PRO A 841 -17.04 51.68 -34.90
C PRO A 841 -16.49 51.51 -36.31
N ALA A 842 -16.70 52.48 -37.19
CA ALA A 842 -16.29 52.43 -38.59
C ALA A 842 -14.78 52.14 -38.75
N GLU A 843 -13.99 52.59 -37.80
CA GLU A 843 -12.54 52.41 -37.69
C GLU A 843 -12.14 50.98 -37.35
N GLU A 844 -12.82 50.31 -36.40
CA GLU A 844 -12.61 48.90 -36.14
C GLU A 844 -12.95 48.00 -37.35
N ARG A 845 -13.99 48.36 -38.09
CA ARG A 845 -14.32 47.68 -39.38
C ARG A 845 -13.19 47.83 -40.38
N LYS A 846 -12.62 49.06 -40.50
CA LYS A 846 -11.54 49.34 -41.42
C LYS A 846 -10.24 48.55 -41.05
N ALA A 847 -9.93 48.45 -39.77
CA ALA A 847 -8.82 47.69 -39.28
C ALA A 847 -9.00 46.16 -39.51
N LEU A 848 -10.20 45.66 -39.27
CA LEU A 848 -10.55 44.25 -39.54
C LEU A 848 -10.55 43.88 -41.04
N ASP A 849 -11.02 44.76 -41.90
CA ASP A 849 -11.00 44.57 -43.37
C ASP A 849 -9.57 44.62 -43.92
N ARG A 850 -8.72 45.49 -43.35
CA ARG A 850 -7.29 45.51 -43.69
C ARG A 850 -6.56 44.20 -43.23
N LEU A 851 -6.85 43.72 -42.04
CA LEU A 851 -6.29 42.48 -41.54
C LEU A 851 -6.72 41.29 -42.39
N ARG A 852 -8.02 41.21 -42.81
CA ARG A 852 -8.54 40.12 -43.63
C ARG A 852 -7.95 40.10 -45.06
N ASN A 853 -7.56 41.27 -45.57
CA ASN A 853 -7.04 41.38 -46.95
C ASN A 853 -5.49 41.30 -46.96
N THR A 854 -4.86 41.14 -45.85
CA THR A 854 -3.41 41.02 -45.73
C THR A 854 -2.96 39.56 -45.84
N GLN A 855 -2.18 39.24 -46.83
CA GLN A 855 -1.58 37.87 -47.01
C GLN A 855 -0.32 37.80 -46.12
N VAL A 856 -0.48 37.27 -44.91
CA VAL A 856 0.54 37.27 -43.85
C VAL A 856 1.81 36.49 -44.26
N ASP A 857 1.64 35.40 -44.99
CA ASP A 857 2.75 34.52 -45.45
C ASP A 857 3.65 35.13 -46.50
N GLU A 858 3.24 36.22 -47.15
CA GLU A 858 4.01 36.91 -48.19
C GLU A 858 4.73 38.15 -47.69
N LEU A 859 4.57 38.51 -46.40
CA LEU A 859 5.16 39.70 -45.83
C LEU A 859 6.57 39.44 -45.28
N SER A 860 7.51 40.34 -45.63
CA SER A 860 8.77 40.41 -44.90
C SER A 860 8.57 40.92 -43.45
N PRO A 861 9.47 40.64 -42.51
CA PRO A 861 9.31 41.10 -41.10
C PRO A 861 9.13 42.63 -40.95
N ARG A 862 9.69 43.42 -41.83
CA ARG A 862 9.56 44.88 -41.85
C ARG A 862 8.17 45.31 -42.35
N GLN A 863 7.67 44.68 -43.39
CA GLN A 863 6.30 44.93 -43.92
C GLN A 863 5.23 44.47 -42.93
N ALA A 864 5.44 43.37 -42.17
CA ALA A 864 4.52 42.94 -41.14
C ALA A 864 4.44 43.97 -39.98
N LEU A 865 5.56 44.59 -39.62
CA LEU A 865 5.61 45.66 -38.66
C LEU A 865 4.90 46.91 -39.12
N ASP A 866 5.08 47.29 -40.40
CA ASP A 866 4.38 48.43 -41.02
C ASP A 866 2.86 48.20 -41.07
N VAL A 867 2.39 47.01 -41.36
CA VAL A 867 0.97 46.65 -41.30
C VAL A 867 0.42 46.71 -39.88
N LEU A 868 1.17 46.22 -38.87
CA LEU A 868 0.77 46.35 -37.47
C LEU A 868 0.63 47.80 -37.00
N TYR A 869 1.57 48.66 -37.38
CA TYR A 869 1.47 50.09 -37.09
C TYR A 869 0.28 50.75 -37.78
N ALA A 870 0.00 50.39 -39.03
CA ALA A 870 -1.17 50.92 -39.76
C ALA A 870 -2.51 50.44 -39.17
N LEU A 871 -2.60 49.16 -38.68
CA LEU A 871 -3.75 48.63 -37.96
C LEU A 871 -3.96 49.33 -36.63
N LYS A 872 -2.85 49.61 -35.91
CA LYS A 872 -2.89 50.35 -34.63
C LYS A 872 -3.36 51.80 -34.85
N GLN A 873 -2.91 52.43 -35.89
CA GLN A 873 -3.32 53.81 -36.22
C GLN A 873 -4.79 53.87 -36.61
N ASP A 874 -5.29 52.89 -37.45
CA ASP A 874 -6.70 52.79 -37.80
C ASP A 874 -7.62 52.57 -36.57
N LEU A 875 -7.11 52.03 -35.47
CA LEU A 875 -7.82 51.85 -34.19
C LEU A 875 -7.70 53.07 -33.25
N GLU A 876 -6.60 53.83 -33.31
CA GLU A 876 -6.35 55.02 -32.46
C GLU A 876 -7.02 56.30 -33.01
N ASP A 877 -7.25 56.39 -34.31
CA ASP A 877 -7.93 57.54 -34.95
C ASP A 877 -9.42 57.58 -34.62
N GLY A 878 -9.96 56.54 -33.91
CA GLY A 878 -11.35 56.42 -33.48
C GLY A 878 -11.60 56.49 -31.95
N ALA A 879 -10.58 56.74 -31.17
CA ALA A 879 -10.70 56.82 -29.70
C ALA A 879 -10.93 58.26 -29.18
#